data_824b7562041646fead7345de90eda7a2
#
_entry.id   824b7562041646fead7345de90eda7a2
#
_cell.length_a   1.000
_cell.length_b   1.000
_cell.length_c   1.000
_cell.angle_alpha   90.00
_cell.angle_beta   90.00
_cell.angle_gamma   90.00
#
_symmetry.space_group_name_H-M   'P 1'
#
loop_
_entity.id
_entity.type
_entity.pdbx_description
1 polymer ?
#
loop_
_entity_poly.entity_id
_entity_poly.type
_entity_poly.pdbx_seq_one_letter_code
_entity_poly.pdbx_strand_id
1 'polypeptide(L)'
;MPRALSRTDSRIHPYPHIDFFVHSTSPIVSPSSFVCARTMLVPLWRASVASSWKTSYRRLHSCVGRLAEARTVRLESQRGTGRPVAHVLQEVCSGDAGSYVVARDNHGRPLSLGDSIDSTLSSLTFLPFEADDKLAQRTFWLSSAYVLTIALNRVCGPIICDIPSVKESSGAHADGMSGYVVEFLRVPSLPTIELGEHSFRELRAQVEQSIQILVDEQRQVGAPKVSPEEVSSVDQFMKQLCAKSFDFQIARVNWKEAWTLFKHNPLLLRSIVSYGEQDALVPVVYMGHEACGVLPLNEVLLRRTKPIKAAKVLGWSTSSLPVAGMSDESTQPLLRMRGISFPSAQDLQQYSARMSELEKSDHRHLGIAQGLFFAHDSSPGSPFVMPHGMRLLRKVERVIRDLYDTFGYDEVQTPQLFRSSLWKQSGHWEKYREDMFSAQGFSCCGAHDDVFGLKPMNCPGHCVMFAHQPRSYRELPMRLAEFSPLHRNEASGALSGLTRVRRFHQDDAHVFCTPAQVATEIESMLHMLSLAYRVFGFGDRFELVLSTRPPNFLGQVEAWDHAEASLKEALDASGKPWTLNEGDGAFYGPKIDIRLVDAMGRKHQTATIQLDFQLPERFGLEYATSSQVSSTEQVRPGYARPVMIHRAILGSFERFLAILVEQCKGWWPFWLS
;
A
#
# COMPACT_ATOMS: atom_id res chain seq x y z
N MET A 1 69.03 17.64 16.66
CA MET A 1 69.49 17.90 18.05
C MET A 1 68.29 17.76 18.96
N PRO A 2 68.46 17.08 20.08
CA PRO A 2 67.38 16.46 20.87
C PRO A 2 67.14 17.17 22.20
N ARG A 3 65.98 16.85 22.84
CA ARG A 3 65.73 16.76 24.31
C ARG A 3 64.32 16.24 24.50
N ALA A 4 64.05 15.07 24.93
CA ALA A 4 64.38 14.25 26.11
C ALA A 4 63.61 14.63 27.36
N LEU A 5 62.91 13.62 27.92
CA LEU A 5 62.46 13.37 29.30
C LEU A 5 61.09 14.00 29.69
N SER A 6 60.17 13.28 30.36
CA SER A 6 60.36 12.28 31.41
C SER A 6 59.10 11.45 31.65
N ARG A 7 59.32 10.25 32.13
CA ARG A 7 58.41 9.25 32.75
C ARG A 7 57.69 9.78 33.98
N THR A 8 56.48 9.23 34.25
CA THR A 8 56.09 8.59 35.54
C THR A 8 54.76 7.88 35.32
N ASP A 9 54.74 6.64 35.46
CA ASP A 9 54.38 5.70 36.54
C ASP A 9 52.85 5.36 36.59
N SER A 10 52.57 4.24 36.06
CA SER A 10 51.96 3.00 36.60
C SER A 10 51.03 3.12 37.85
N ARG A 11 49.83 2.62 37.70
CA ARG A 11 49.20 1.65 38.64
C ARG A 11 48.06 0.88 37.97
N ILE A 12 48.31 -0.41 37.76
CA ILE A 12 47.36 -1.45 37.42
C ILE A 12 46.74 -1.92 38.73
N HIS A 13 45.42 -2.00 38.81
CA HIS A 13 44.72 -2.81 39.82
C HIS A 13 44.03 -4.00 39.16
N PRO A 14 44.22 -5.20 39.73
CA PRO A 14 43.72 -6.46 39.15
C PRO A 14 42.29 -6.74 39.60
N TYR A 15 41.50 -7.33 38.69
CA TYR A 15 40.19 -7.96 39.00
C TYR A 15 40.42 -9.30 39.71
N PRO A 16 39.53 -9.70 40.64
CA PRO A 16 39.65 -10.96 41.34
C PRO A 16 39.13 -12.15 40.46
N HIS A 17 39.90 -13.20 40.42
CA HIS A 17 39.57 -14.50 39.92
C HIS A 17 38.45 -15.13 40.80
N ILE A 18 37.44 -15.68 40.18
CA ILE A 18 36.48 -16.59 40.81
C ILE A 18 36.82 -17.99 40.31
N ASP A 19 37.34 -18.83 41.20
CA ASP A 19 37.63 -20.21 40.96
C ASP A 19 36.32 -21.05 40.96
N PHE A 20 36.08 -21.74 39.87
CA PHE A 20 35.06 -22.80 39.84
C PHE A 20 35.63 -24.12 40.34
N PHE A 21 35.19 -24.57 41.48
CA PHE A 21 35.38 -25.96 41.93
C PHE A 21 34.47 -26.92 41.16
N VAL A 22 35.09 -27.85 40.45
CA VAL A 22 34.47 -28.99 39.83
C VAL A 22 34.33 -30.08 40.86
N HIS A 23 33.12 -30.47 41.28
CA HIS A 23 32.85 -31.76 41.84
C HIS A 23 31.93 -32.59 40.95
N SER A 24 32.53 -33.64 40.43
CA SER A 24 31.92 -34.70 39.67
C SER A 24 31.03 -35.61 40.56
N THR A 25 29.78 -35.81 40.16
CA THR A 25 29.10 -37.13 40.32
C THR A 25 27.91 -37.14 39.34
N SER A 26 27.95 -38.07 38.40
CA SER A 26 26.85 -38.43 37.51
C SER A 26 25.70 -39.12 38.31
N PRO A 27 24.47 -39.09 37.79
CA PRO A 27 24.11 -40.17 36.87
C PRO A 27 23.29 -39.72 35.62
N ILE A 28 23.45 -40.51 34.61
CA ILE A 28 22.82 -40.54 33.32
C ILE A 28 21.29 -40.52 33.47
N VAL A 29 20.61 -39.48 32.95
CA VAL A 29 19.17 -39.48 32.74
C VAL A 29 18.92 -39.34 31.25
N SER A 30 18.14 -40.24 30.70
CA SER A 30 17.81 -40.46 29.32
C SER A 30 17.05 -39.24 28.67
N PRO A 31 17.09 -39.08 27.34
CA PRO A 31 16.55 -37.89 26.62
C PRO A 31 15.02 -37.73 26.64
N SER A 32 14.26 -38.59 27.31
CA SER A 32 12.79 -38.58 27.25
C SER A 32 12.09 -37.58 28.18
N SER A 33 12.81 -36.92 29.10
CA SER A 33 12.19 -36.06 30.12
C SER A 33 12.08 -34.57 29.72
N PHE A 34 12.68 -34.14 28.60
CA PHE A 34 12.64 -32.74 28.20
C PHE A 34 11.44 -32.33 27.31
N VAL A 35 10.65 -33.30 26.83
CA VAL A 35 9.46 -33.05 26.00
C VAL A 35 8.24 -32.65 26.84
N CYS A 36 8.19 -32.99 28.12
CA CYS A 36 7.00 -32.78 28.96
C CYS A 36 6.87 -31.37 29.56
N ALA A 37 7.96 -30.60 29.66
CA ALA A 37 7.91 -29.25 30.23
C ALA A 37 7.48 -28.16 29.20
N ARG A 38 7.62 -28.41 27.91
CA ARG A 38 7.16 -27.50 26.87
C ARG A 38 5.67 -27.53 26.59
N THR A 39 4.98 -28.62 26.94
CA THR A 39 3.56 -28.81 26.64
C THR A 39 2.61 -28.24 27.70
N MET A 40 3.08 -27.88 28.89
CA MET A 40 2.23 -27.36 29.96
C MET A 40 2.10 -25.83 30.05
N LEU A 41 2.95 -25.06 29.38
CA LEU A 41 2.86 -23.60 29.40
C LEU A 41 1.96 -23.01 28.30
N VAL A 42 1.63 -23.77 27.28
CA VAL A 42 0.77 -23.33 26.16
C VAL A 42 -0.73 -23.26 26.52
N PRO A 43 -1.32 -24.11 27.37
CA PRO A 43 -2.75 -24.05 27.72
C PRO A 43 -3.13 -22.88 28.64
N LEU A 44 -2.26 -22.43 29.52
CA LEU A 44 -2.57 -21.36 30.48
C LEU A 44 -2.60 -19.97 29.80
N TRP A 45 -1.84 -19.80 28.72
CA TRP A 45 -1.87 -18.56 27.91
C TRP A 45 -3.14 -18.44 27.07
N ARG A 46 -3.75 -19.58 26.65
CA ARG A 46 -5.02 -19.58 25.90
C ARG A 46 -6.23 -19.09 26.71
N ALA A 47 -6.23 -19.30 28.04
CA ALA A 47 -7.37 -18.96 28.87
C ALA A 47 -7.46 -17.45 29.23
N SER A 48 -6.33 -16.76 29.42
CA SER A 48 -6.29 -15.37 29.86
C SER A 48 -6.55 -14.39 28.71
N VAL A 49 -5.99 -14.64 27.52
CA VAL A 49 -6.14 -13.76 26.37
C VAL A 49 -7.49 -13.97 25.68
N ALA A 50 -7.99 -15.20 25.62
CA ALA A 50 -9.26 -15.52 24.97
C ALA A 50 -10.50 -14.96 25.71
N SER A 51 -10.46 -14.78 27.04
CA SER A 51 -11.59 -14.24 27.81
C SER A 51 -11.74 -12.74 27.65
N SER A 52 -10.65 -11.99 27.62
CA SER A 52 -10.66 -10.53 27.38
C SER A 52 -11.14 -10.18 25.96
N TRP A 53 -10.79 -10.98 24.95
CA TRP A 53 -11.14 -10.74 23.54
C TRP A 53 -12.58 -11.14 23.20
N LYS A 54 -13.11 -12.20 23.80
CA LYS A 54 -14.51 -12.59 23.58
C LYS A 54 -15.50 -11.56 24.15
N THR A 55 -15.13 -10.87 25.22
CA THR A 55 -15.98 -9.83 25.83
C THR A 55 -15.97 -8.55 25.01
N SER A 56 -14.82 -8.17 24.43
CA SER A 56 -14.73 -6.99 23.52
C SER A 56 -15.40 -7.27 22.18
N TYR A 57 -15.27 -8.48 21.63
CA TYR A 57 -15.92 -8.85 20.38
C TYR A 57 -17.44 -8.95 20.50
N ARG A 58 -17.98 -9.46 21.63
CA ARG A 58 -19.42 -9.49 21.88
C ARG A 58 -20.00 -8.10 22.17
N ARG A 59 -19.24 -7.17 22.74
CA ARG A 59 -19.70 -5.77 22.91
C ARG A 59 -19.70 -4.99 21.59
N LEU A 60 -18.85 -5.29 20.63
CA LEU A 60 -18.89 -4.72 19.28
C LEU A 60 -20.10 -5.21 18.46
N HIS A 61 -20.57 -6.45 18.69
CA HIS A 61 -21.74 -6.98 17.98
C HIS A 61 -23.11 -6.58 18.63
N SER A 62 -23.13 -6.15 19.87
CA SER A 62 -24.39 -5.75 20.53
C SER A 62 -24.78 -4.28 20.36
N CYS A 63 -23.88 -3.44 19.76
CA CYS A 63 -24.15 -2.03 19.40
C CYS A 63 -24.51 -1.83 17.94
N VAL A 64 -24.62 -2.89 17.15
CA VAL A 64 -25.09 -2.79 15.76
C VAL A 64 -26.61 -2.61 15.80
N GLY A 65 -27.04 -1.35 15.87
CA GLY A 65 -28.36 -0.98 15.38
C GLY A 65 -28.51 -1.55 13.97
N ARG A 66 -29.68 -2.09 13.64
CA ARG A 66 -29.98 -2.80 12.38
C ARG A 66 -29.29 -2.11 11.21
N LEU A 67 -28.20 -2.69 10.70
CA LEU A 67 -27.58 -2.27 9.46
C LEU A 67 -28.64 -2.40 8.37
N ALA A 68 -28.87 -1.35 7.60
CA ALA A 68 -29.73 -1.45 6.43
C ALA A 68 -29.04 -2.37 5.41
N GLU A 69 -29.71 -3.45 5.02
CA GLU A 69 -29.19 -4.38 4.03
C GLU A 69 -29.54 -3.90 2.61
N ALA A 70 -28.72 -4.29 1.61
CA ALA A 70 -29.05 -4.05 0.21
C ALA A 70 -30.37 -4.74 -0.16
N ARG A 71 -31.30 -4.02 -0.79
CA ARG A 71 -32.62 -4.56 -1.19
C ARG A 71 -32.78 -4.54 -2.68
N THR A 72 -33.04 -5.71 -3.26
CA THR A 72 -33.34 -5.85 -4.69
C THR A 72 -34.86 -5.95 -4.92
N VAL A 73 -35.37 -5.13 -5.82
CA VAL A 73 -36.77 -5.07 -6.20
C VAL A 73 -36.93 -5.38 -7.69
N ARG A 74 -37.80 -6.32 -8.02
CA ARG A 74 -38.19 -6.57 -9.42
C ARG A 74 -39.24 -5.58 -9.87
N LEU A 75 -39.07 -5.02 -11.05
CA LEU A 75 -40.03 -4.07 -11.64
C LEU A 75 -41.00 -4.84 -12.56
N GLU A 76 -42.30 -4.65 -12.33
CA GLU A 76 -43.32 -5.17 -13.29
C GLU A 76 -43.34 -4.30 -14.55
N SER A 77 -43.32 -4.93 -15.71
CA SER A 77 -42.97 -4.39 -17.04
C SER A 77 -43.82 -3.23 -17.59
N GLN A 78 -44.78 -2.69 -16.88
CA GLN A 78 -45.62 -1.59 -17.36
C GLN A 78 -45.93 -0.47 -16.31
N ARG A 79 -45.61 -0.62 -15.06
CA ARG A 79 -46.00 0.38 -13.98
C ARG A 79 -44.93 1.37 -13.57
N GLY A 80 -43.74 1.34 -14.15
CA GLY A 80 -42.58 2.06 -13.60
C GLY A 80 -41.97 3.15 -14.48
N THR A 81 -42.28 3.21 -15.77
CA THR A 81 -41.65 4.15 -16.73
C THR A 81 -41.93 5.61 -16.40
N GLY A 82 -40.85 6.41 -16.34
CA GLY A 82 -40.92 7.85 -16.04
C GLY A 82 -41.01 8.21 -14.55
N ARG A 83 -41.09 7.21 -13.64
CA ARG A 83 -41.11 7.46 -12.20
C ARG A 83 -39.70 7.61 -11.64
N PRO A 84 -39.44 8.55 -10.71
CA PRO A 84 -38.17 8.61 -10.03
C PRO A 84 -37.88 7.34 -9.21
N VAL A 85 -36.63 6.89 -9.20
CA VAL A 85 -36.12 5.74 -8.41
C VAL A 85 -36.51 5.87 -6.93
N ALA A 86 -36.49 7.09 -6.39
CA ALA A 86 -36.88 7.37 -5.00
C ALA A 86 -38.37 7.02 -4.70
N HIS A 87 -39.28 7.09 -5.66
CA HIS A 87 -40.67 6.72 -5.44
C HIS A 87 -40.84 5.22 -5.24
N VAL A 88 -40.10 4.41 -6.03
CA VAL A 88 -40.09 2.95 -5.83
C VAL A 88 -39.48 2.59 -4.49
N LEU A 89 -38.44 3.28 -4.08
CA LEU A 89 -37.83 3.11 -2.75
C LEU A 89 -38.84 3.38 -1.62
N GLN A 90 -39.64 4.46 -1.72
CA GLN A 90 -40.65 4.78 -0.73
C GLN A 90 -41.78 3.75 -0.64
N GLU A 91 -42.20 3.18 -1.80
CA GLU A 91 -43.21 2.14 -1.85
C GLU A 91 -42.78 0.84 -1.20
N VAL A 92 -41.49 0.48 -1.40
CA VAL A 92 -40.92 -0.80 -0.95
C VAL A 92 -40.36 -0.76 0.48
N CYS A 93 -39.83 0.38 0.89
CA CYS A 93 -39.14 0.57 2.15
C CYS A 93 -39.88 1.57 3.05
N SER A 94 -41.16 1.29 3.35
CA SER A 94 -41.99 2.11 4.26
C SER A 94 -41.32 2.19 5.65
N GLY A 95 -40.72 3.33 5.96
CA GLY A 95 -40.08 3.64 7.24
C GLY A 95 -38.56 3.76 7.20
N ASP A 96 -37.86 3.18 6.26
CA ASP A 96 -36.40 3.09 6.22
C ASP A 96 -35.75 3.68 4.92
N ALA A 97 -36.57 4.35 4.11
CA ALA A 97 -36.13 4.89 2.81
C ALA A 97 -34.98 5.90 2.92
N GLY A 98 -34.81 6.55 4.08
CA GLY A 98 -33.73 7.51 4.33
C GLY A 98 -32.34 6.90 4.52
N SER A 99 -32.25 5.59 4.69
CA SER A 99 -30.98 4.87 4.89
C SER A 99 -30.27 4.55 3.56
N TYR A 100 -30.96 4.62 2.43
CA TYR A 100 -30.42 4.28 1.13
C TYR A 100 -29.86 5.51 0.40
N VAL A 101 -28.71 5.32 -0.22
CA VAL A 101 -27.88 6.39 -0.84
C VAL A 101 -28.02 6.39 -2.36
N VAL A 102 -28.01 5.21 -2.98
CA VAL A 102 -27.95 5.01 -4.42
C VAL A 102 -28.65 3.72 -4.79
N ALA A 103 -29.07 3.57 -6.06
CA ALA A 103 -29.54 2.32 -6.61
C ALA A 103 -28.59 1.80 -7.71
N ARG A 104 -28.71 0.51 -8.02
CA ARG A 104 -28.05 -0.15 -9.14
C ARG A 104 -29.09 -0.87 -9.98
N ASP A 105 -28.99 -0.77 -11.30
CA ASP A 105 -29.88 -1.47 -12.22
C ASP A 105 -29.50 -2.95 -12.42
N ASN A 106 -30.30 -3.67 -13.20
CA ASN A 106 -30.08 -5.06 -13.54
C ASN A 106 -28.84 -5.32 -14.42
N HIS A 107 -28.20 -4.26 -14.96
CA HIS A 107 -26.96 -4.31 -15.73
C HIS A 107 -25.75 -3.84 -14.90
N GLY A 108 -25.94 -3.58 -13.62
CA GLY A 108 -24.88 -3.11 -12.71
C GLY A 108 -24.61 -1.60 -12.78
N ARG A 109 -25.35 -0.82 -13.58
CA ARG A 109 -25.14 0.63 -13.72
C ARG A 109 -25.64 1.39 -12.50
N PRO A 110 -24.92 2.37 -11.99
CA PRO A 110 -25.35 3.20 -10.88
C PRO A 110 -26.48 4.16 -11.30
N LEU A 111 -27.46 4.32 -10.44
CA LEU A 111 -28.60 5.23 -10.61
C LEU A 111 -28.75 6.11 -9.36
N SER A 112 -28.85 7.43 -9.56
CA SER A 112 -29.24 8.34 -8.48
C SER A 112 -30.70 8.08 -8.08
N LEU A 113 -31.03 8.31 -6.81
CA LEU A 113 -32.43 8.27 -6.36
C LEU A 113 -33.32 9.32 -7.04
N GLY A 114 -32.71 10.31 -7.71
CA GLY A 114 -33.40 11.32 -8.53
C GLY A 114 -33.69 10.89 -9.96
N ASP A 115 -33.01 9.85 -10.45
CA ASP A 115 -33.15 9.40 -11.83
C ASP A 115 -34.50 8.80 -12.10
N SER A 116 -34.96 8.87 -13.36
CA SER A 116 -36.22 8.26 -13.80
C SER A 116 -35.98 6.83 -14.29
N ILE A 117 -36.96 5.97 -14.01
CA ILE A 117 -36.95 4.57 -14.44
C ILE A 117 -37.33 4.51 -15.92
N ASP A 118 -36.53 3.87 -16.73
CA ASP A 118 -36.84 3.59 -18.13
C ASP A 118 -37.46 2.17 -18.32
N SER A 119 -37.99 1.91 -19.50
CA SER A 119 -38.68 0.66 -19.82
C SER A 119 -37.78 -0.58 -19.92
N THR A 120 -36.44 -0.36 -19.91
CA THR A 120 -35.46 -1.44 -20.05
C THR A 120 -35.06 -2.03 -18.71
N LEU A 121 -35.44 -1.38 -17.60
CA LEU A 121 -35.07 -1.80 -16.26
C LEU A 121 -36.03 -2.91 -15.76
N SER A 122 -35.46 -4.05 -15.39
CA SER A 122 -36.20 -5.19 -14.84
C SER A 122 -36.06 -5.31 -13.31
N SER A 123 -35.01 -4.76 -12.73
CA SER A 123 -34.81 -4.73 -11.28
C SER A 123 -33.96 -3.54 -10.84
N LEU A 124 -34.12 -3.15 -9.56
CA LEU A 124 -33.33 -2.15 -8.87
C LEU A 124 -32.78 -2.73 -7.57
N THR A 125 -31.51 -2.54 -7.30
CA THR A 125 -30.89 -2.86 -6.01
C THR A 125 -30.56 -1.56 -5.30
N PHE A 126 -31.17 -1.30 -4.17
CA PHE A 126 -30.94 -0.13 -3.34
C PHE A 126 -29.80 -0.41 -2.35
N LEU A 127 -28.83 0.50 -2.26
CA LEU A 127 -27.62 0.36 -1.47
C LEU A 127 -27.58 1.40 -0.36
N PRO A 128 -27.51 0.98 0.92
CA PRO A 128 -27.25 1.88 2.05
C PRO A 128 -25.79 2.29 2.11
N PHE A 129 -25.47 3.31 2.91
CA PHE A 129 -24.08 3.80 3.06
C PHE A 129 -23.11 2.72 3.59
N GLU A 130 -23.58 1.86 4.48
CA GLU A 130 -22.82 0.78 5.12
C GLU A 130 -22.75 -0.52 4.31
N ALA A 131 -23.29 -0.54 3.07
CA ALA A 131 -23.22 -1.72 2.22
C ALA A 131 -21.75 -2.11 1.94
N ASP A 132 -21.50 -3.40 1.78
CA ASP A 132 -20.20 -3.91 1.32
C ASP A 132 -19.83 -3.38 -0.08
N ASP A 133 -20.83 -2.97 -0.85
CA ASP A 133 -20.66 -2.33 -2.14
C ASP A 133 -20.22 -0.87 -1.96
N LYS A 134 -19.01 -0.57 -2.36
CA LYS A 134 -18.39 0.76 -2.26
C LYS A 134 -19.12 1.87 -3.03
N LEU A 135 -20.02 1.53 -3.94
CA LEU A 135 -20.76 2.50 -4.76
C LEU A 135 -21.52 3.52 -3.90
N ALA A 136 -22.18 3.07 -2.84
CA ALA A 136 -22.93 3.96 -1.97
C ALA A 136 -22.04 4.96 -1.24
N GLN A 137 -20.91 4.51 -0.69
CA GLN A 137 -19.91 5.37 -0.06
C GLN A 137 -19.30 6.35 -1.06
N ARG A 138 -18.96 5.86 -2.25
CA ARG A 138 -18.38 6.67 -3.33
C ARG A 138 -19.36 7.78 -3.77
N THR A 139 -20.61 7.45 -4.01
CA THR A 139 -21.68 8.42 -4.35
C THR A 139 -21.85 9.47 -3.26
N PHE A 140 -21.87 9.05 -2.00
CA PHE A 140 -22.02 9.93 -0.85
C PHE A 140 -20.84 10.90 -0.70
N TRP A 141 -19.61 10.39 -0.78
CA TRP A 141 -18.40 11.19 -0.64
C TRP A 141 -18.16 12.09 -1.85
N LEU A 142 -18.45 11.64 -3.07
CA LEU A 142 -18.36 12.50 -4.25
C LEU A 142 -19.34 13.68 -4.15
N SER A 143 -20.56 13.44 -3.71
CA SER A 143 -21.54 14.52 -3.46
C SER A 143 -21.03 15.50 -2.39
N SER A 144 -20.39 14.99 -1.33
CA SER A 144 -19.78 15.81 -0.28
C SER A 144 -18.59 16.63 -0.80
N ALA A 145 -17.85 16.10 -1.77
CA ALA A 145 -16.74 16.79 -2.41
C ALA A 145 -17.21 18.01 -3.21
N TYR A 146 -18.35 17.93 -3.92
CA TYR A 146 -18.94 19.10 -4.58
C TYR A 146 -19.43 20.17 -3.57
N VAL A 147 -19.95 19.76 -2.41
CA VAL A 147 -20.26 20.72 -1.34
C VAL A 147 -18.99 21.40 -0.83
N LEU A 148 -17.89 20.65 -0.69
CA LEU A 148 -16.58 21.20 -0.31
C LEU A 148 -16.06 22.18 -1.36
N THR A 149 -16.21 21.90 -2.66
CA THR A 149 -15.80 22.80 -3.75
C THR A 149 -16.48 24.16 -3.63
N ILE A 150 -17.78 24.20 -3.38
CA ILE A 150 -18.51 25.45 -3.16
C ILE A 150 -18.02 26.16 -1.89
N ALA A 151 -17.80 25.41 -0.81
CA ALA A 151 -17.30 25.99 0.43
C ALA A 151 -15.92 26.64 0.25
N LEU A 152 -15.02 25.98 -0.46
CA LEU A 152 -13.70 26.51 -0.80
C LEU A 152 -13.79 27.80 -1.63
N ASN A 153 -14.59 27.82 -2.70
CA ASN A 153 -14.78 28.98 -3.54
C ASN A 153 -15.32 30.20 -2.76
N ARG A 154 -16.11 29.97 -1.71
CA ARG A 154 -16.68 31.06 -0.91
C ARG A 154 -15.77 31.57 0.20
N VAL A 155 -14.88 30.71 0.73
CA VAL A 155 -14.05 31.03 1.89
C VAL A 155 -12.63 31.43 1.50
N CYS A 156 -12.03 30.73 0.54
CA CYS A 156 -10.61 30.89 0.23
C CYS A 156 -10.31 31.99 -0.81
N GLY A 157 -11.31 32.73 -1.27
CA GLY A 157 -11.16 33.79 -2.29
C GLY A 157 -11.02 33.22 -3.72
N PRO A 158 -10.37 33.91 -4.64
CA PRO A 158 -10.24 33.44 -6.01
C PRO A 158 -9.43 32.15 -6.06
N ILE A 159 -10.11 31.04 -6.36
CA ILE A 159 -9.50 29.72 -6.53
C ILE A 159 -10.03 29.05 -7.80
N ILE A 160 -9.25 28.12 -8.32
CA ILE A 160 -9.58 27.29 -9.46
C ILE A 160 -9.56 25.85 -8.98
N CYS A 161 -10.73 25.21 -8.91
CA CYS A 161 -10.88 23.82 -8.46
C CYS A 161 -10.87 22.86 -9.64
N ASP A 162 -10.20 21.73 -9.49
CA ASP A 162 -10.33 20.58 -10.39
C ASP A 162 -11.58 19.75 -10.06
N ILE A 163 -11.86 18.74 -10.89
CA ILE A 163 -12.95 17.79 -10.66
C ILE A 163 -12.72 17.07 -9.32
N PRO A 164 -13.69 17.12 -8.40
CA PRO A 164 -13.57 16.43 -7.13
C PRO A 164 -13.39 14.93 -7.28
N SER A 165 -12.65 14.31 -6.40
CA SER A 165 -12.40 12.87 -6.42
C SER A 165 -12.65 12.21 -5.07
N VAL A 166 -12.90 10.90 -5.12
CA VAL A 166 -13.02 10.03 -3.93
C VAL A 166 -11.77 9.18 -3.84
N LYS A 167 -11.13 9.19 -2.68
CA LYS A 167 -10.03 8.28 -2.36
C LYS A 167 -10.55 7.10 -1.56
N GLU A 168 -10.39 5.93 -2.13
CA GLU A 168 -10.64 4.68 -1.43
C GLU A 168 -9.32 4.19 -0.81
N SER A 169 -9.40 3.60 0.37
CA SER A 169 -8.26 2.95 1.01
C SER A 169 -7.96 1.61 0.33
N SER A 170 -7.45 1.64 -0.90
CA SER A 170 -7.01 0.44 -1.60
C SER A 170 -5.51 0.55 -1.89
N GLY A 171 -4.72 -0.32 -1.27
CA GLY A 171 -3.32 -0.51 -1.63
C GLY A 171 -2.30 0.03 -0.62
N ALA A 172 -1.07 -0.40 -0.78
CA ALA A 172 0.09 -0.24 0.08
C ALA A 172 0.60 1.20 0.32
N HIS A 173 -0.05 2.21 -0.23
CA HIS A 173 0.26 3.62 0.02
C HIS A 173 -0.63 4.13 1.16
N ALA A 174 -0.16 3.89 2.34
CA ALA A 174 -0.85 4.02 3.59
C ALA A 174 -0.91 5.48 4.09
N ASP A 175 -1.84 6.27 3.54
CA ASP A 175 -2.47 7.26 4.41
C ASP A 175 -3.80 6.73 5.00
N GLY A 176 -4.19 5.49 4.66
CA GLY A 176 -5.30 4.74 5.28
C GLY A 176 -6.65 5.44 5.38
N MET A 177 -6.79 6.63 4.82
CA MET A 177 -7.96 7.47 4.98
C MET A 177 -8.78 7.48 3.69
N SER A 178 -9.86 6.70 3.71
CA SER A 178 -10.95 6.87 2.76
C SER A 178 -11.60 8.24 2.95
N GLY A 179 -12.19 8.78 1.92
CA GLY A 179 -12.88 10.07 1.97
C GLY A 179 -12.88 10.74 0.61
N TYR A 180 -13.05 12.05 0.59
CA TYR A 180 -13.06 12.84 -0.64
C TYR A 180 -12.01 13.94 -0.64
N VAL A 181 -11.66 14.37 -1.84
CA VAL A 181 -10.58 15.30 -2.11
C VAL A 181 -11.04 16.33 -3.12
N VAL A 182 -10.67 17.58 -2.90
CA VAL A 182 -10.75 18.67 -3.87
C VAL A 182 -9.36 19.25 -4.06
N GLU A 183 -8.89 19.27 -5.28
CA GLU A 183 -7.64 19.90 -5.70
C GLU A 183 -7.90 21.28 -6.27
N PHE A 184 -7.07 22.25 -5.93
CA PHE A 184 -7.28 23.64 -6.36
C PHE A 184 -5.99 24.44 -6.39
N LEU A 185 -6.02 25.51 -7.20
CA LEU A 185 -5.00 26.58 -7.25
C LEU A 185 -5.57 27.84 -6.62
N ARG A 186 -4.76 28.56 -5.84
CA ARG A 186 -5.03 29.95 -5.48
C ARG A 186 -4.50 30.85 -6.57
N VAL A 187 -5.31 31.79 -6.98
CA VAL A 187 -4.97 32.73 -8.05
C VAL A 187 -5.19 34.17 -7.60
N PRO A 188 -4.38 35.13 -8.03
CA PRO A 188 -4.59 36.54 -7.68
C PRO A 188 -5.89 37.09 -8.29
N SER A 189 -6.22 36.61 -9.50
CA SER A 189 -7.47 36.93 -10.22
C SER A 189 -7.89 35.73 -11.04
N LEU A 190 -9.19 35.56 -11.26
CA LEU A 190 -9.70 34.50 -12.12
C LEU A 190 -9.34 34.82 -13.58
N PRO A 191 -8.68 33.91 -14.30
CA PRO A 191 -8.43 34.07 -15.74
C PRO A 191 -9.74 34.01 -16.51
N THR A 192 -9.75 34.50 -17.75
CA THR A 192 -10.85 34.30 -18.68
C THR A 192 -10.30 33.77 -20.00
N ILE A 193 -10.78 32.58 -20.37
CA ILE A 193 -10.38 31.92 -21.60
C ILE A 193 -11.59 31.93 -22.53
N GLU A 194 -11.59 32.90 -23.48
CA GLU A 194 -12.70 33.03 -24.44
C GLU A 194 -12.60 31.92 -25.51
N LEU A 195 -13.77 31.44 -25.92
CA LEU A 195 -13.90 30.44 -26.96
C LEU A 195 -13.77 31.14 -28.33
N GLY A 196 -12.64 30.93 -28.99
CA GLY A 196 -12.44 31.40 -30.38
C GLY A 196 -12.80 30.31 -31.41
N GLU A 197 -12.65 30.68 -32.70
CA GLU A 197 -12.72 29.70 -33.81
C GLU A 197 -11.39 28.92 -33.91
N HIS A 198 -11.17 28.02 -32.97
CA HIS A 198 -9.94 27.23 -32.85
C HIS A 198 -10.23 25.72 -33.00
N SER A 199 -9.25 25.00 -33.52
CA SER A 199 -9.25 23.56 -33.46
C SER A 199 -9.12 23.03 -32.01
N PHE A 200 -9.58 21.82 -31.71
CA PHE A 200 -9.43 21.23 -30.38
C PHE A 200 -7.97 21.15 -29.92
N ARG A 201 -7.02 20.95 -30.83
CA ARG A 201 -5.59 21.00 -30.55
C ARG A 201 -5.13 22.38 -30.06
N GLU A 202 -5.58 23.43 -30.67
CA GLU A 202 -5.27 24.82 -30.27
C GLU A 202 -5.95 25.18 -28.95
N LEU A 203 -7.22 24.80 -28.77
CA LEU A 203 -7.94 24.99 -27.50
C LEU A 203 -7.24 24.27 -26.34
N ARG A 204 -6.79 23.03 -26.54
CA ARG A 204 -6.02 22.29 -25.54
C ARG A 204 -4.70 23.03 -25.23
N ALA A 205 -3.96 23.46 -26.23
CA ALA A 205 -2.72 24.19 -26.01
C ALA A 205 -2.95 25.51 -25.25
N GLN A 206 -4.01 26.25 -25.56
CA GLN A 206 -4.40 27.48 -24.87
C GLN A 206 -4.73 27.23 -23.40
N VAL A 207 -5.48 26.15 -23.11
CA VAL A 207 -5.84 25.75 -21.73
C VAL A 207 -4.59 25.36 -20.96
N GLU A 208 -3.72 24.52 -21.53
CA GLU A 208 -2.47 24.09 -20.86
C GLU A 208 -1.53 25.28 -20.62
N GLN A 209 -1.41 26.22 -21.59
CA GLN A 209 -0.64 27.44 -21.41
C GLN A 209 -1.20 28.29 -20.25
N SER A 210 -2.53 28.41 -20.16
CA SER A 210 -3.17 29.17 -19.08
C SER A 210 -2.91 28.54 -17.73
N ILE A 211 -2.96 27.22 -17.62
CA ILE A 211 -2.59 26.47 -16.40
C ILE A 211 -1.13 26.74 -16.04
N GLN A 212 -0.23 26.69 -17.03
CA GLN A 212 1.20 26.92 -16.79
C GLN A 212 1.47 28.33 -16.24
N ILE A 213 0.82 29.36 -16.82
CA ILE A 213 0.96 30.77 -16.36
C ILE A 213 0.53 30.86 -14.87
N LEU A 214 -0.63 30.33 -14.52
CA LEU A 214 -1.14 30.38 -13.15
C LEU A 214 -0.24 29.66 -12.14
N VAL A 215 0.36 28.58 -12.56
CA VAL A 215 1.30 27.82 -11.76
C VAL A 215 2.61 28.60 -11.56
N ASP A 216 3.11 29.26 -12.60
CA ASP A 216 4.34 30.06 -12.52
C ASP A 216 4.13 31.31 -11.66
N GLU A 217 2.96 31.95 -11.73
CA GLU A 217 2.56 33.03 -10.82
C GLU A 217 2.54 32.55 -9.36
N GLN A 218 1.99 31.36 -9.11
CA GLN A 218 1.95 30.78 -7.77
C GLN A 218 3.35 30.46 -7.21
N ARG A 219 4.30 30.05 -8.07
CA ARG A 219 5.70 29.84 -7.69
C ARG A 219 6.38 31.14 -7.25
N GLN A 220 6.11 32.25 -7.91
CA GLN A 220 6.71 33.55 -7.57
C GLN A 220 6.23 34.07 -6.20
N VAL A 221 4.99 33.76 -5.83
CA VAL A 221 4.39 34.16 -4.53
C VAL A 221 4.85 33.27 -3.38
N GLY A 222 5.45 32.12 -3.67
CA GLY A 222 5.86 31.11 -2.69
C GLY A 222 4.82 29.98 -2.53
N ALA A 223 5.21 28.91 -1.83
CA ALA A 223 4.34 27.75 -1.63
C ALA A 223 3.03 28.17 -0.94
N PRO A 224 1.87 27.99 -1.58
CA PRO A 224 0.59 28.42 -1.03
C PRO A 224 0.29 27.62 0.24
N LYS A 225 -0.28 28.28 1.22
CA LYS A 225 -0.67 27.67 2.49
C LYS A 225 -2.15 27.97 2.76
N VAL A 226 -2.82 27.04 3.41
CA VAL A 226 -4.17 27.27 3.95
C VAL A 226 -4.02 27.43 5.46
N SER A 227 -4.51 28.54 5.99
CA SER A 227 -4.43 28.75 7.44
C SER A 227 -5.39 27.84 8.21
N PRO A 228 -5.12 27.53 9.48
CA PRO A 228 -6.06 26.78 10.33
C PRO A 228 -7.43 27.45 10.45
N GLU A 229 -7.49 28.78 10.40
CA GLU A 229 -8.70 29.57 10.45
C GLU A 229 -9.54 29.38 9.18
N GLU A 230 -8.90 29.37 8.02
CA GLU A 230 -9.56 29.08 6.75
C GLU A 230 -10.12 27.66 6.73
N VAL A 231 -9.34 26.66 7.18
CA VAL A 231 -9.81 25.26 7.30
C VAL A 231 -11.07 25.19 8.18
N SER A 232 -11.06 25.88 9.32
CA SER A 232 -12.21 25.93 10.23
C SER A 232 -13.41 26.62 9.59
N SER A 233 -13.18 27.71 8.85
CA SER A 233 -14.23 28.45 8.15
C SER A 233 -14.86 27.65 7.01
N VAL A 234 -14.04 26.91 6.24
CA VAL A 234 -14.51 25.98 5.18
C VAL A 234 -15.36 24.88 5.81
N ASP A 235 -14.91 24.26 6.90
CA ASP A 235 -15.64 23.21 7.61
C ASP A 235 -17.01 23.72 8.11
N GLN A 236 -17.05 24.91 8.71
CA GLN A 236 -18.29 25.53 9.18
C GLN A 236 -19.25 25.85 8.02
N PHE A 237 -18.73 26.42 6.92
CA PHE A 237 -19.56 26.77 5.78
C PHE A 237 -20.11 25.53 5.08
N MET A 238 -19.31 24.46 4.96
CA MET A 238 -19.77 23.18 4.44
C MET A 238 -20.94 22.61 5.25
N LYS A 239 -20.87 22.66 6.58
CA LYS A 239 -21.98 22.24 7.47
C LYS A 239 -23.25 23.07 7.25
N GLN A 240 -23.11 24.38 7.03
CA GLN A 240 -24.24 25.25 6.72
C GLN A 240 -24.90 24.90 5.37
N LEU A 241 -24.09 24.57 4.34
CA LEU A 241 -24.61 24.13 3.04
C LEU A 241 -25.38 22.81 3.16
N CYS A 242 -24.83 21.84 3.88
CA CYS A 242 -25.51 20.56 4.11
C CYS A 242 -26.84 20.73 4.85
N ALA A 243 -26.90 21.61 5.85
CA ALA A 243 -28.13 21.89 6.63
C ALA A 243 -29.24 22.52 5.78
N LYS A 244 -28.92 23.34 4.77
CA LYS A 244 -29.90 23.99 3.89
C LYS A 244 -30.59 23.06 2.88
N SER A 245 -30.15 21.82 2.72
CA SER A 245 -30.77 20.79 1.87
C SER A 245 -30.94 21.20 0.40
N PHE A 246 -29.85 21.51 -0.28
CA PHE A 246 -29.84 21.78 -1.71
C PHE A 246 -30.04 20.51 -2.55
N ASP A 247 -30.75 20.64 -3.68
CA ASP A 247 -30.85 19.58 -4.68
C ASP A 247 -29.60 19.55 -5.56
N PHE A 248 -29.10 18.36 -5.86
CA PHE A 248 -28.12 18.13 -6.92
C PHE A 248 -28.85 17.87 -8.24
N GLN A 249 -28.42 18.54 -9.30
CA GLN A 249 -28.92 18.37 -10.65
C GLN A 249 -27.76 18.17 -11.60
N ILE A 250 -27.90 17.26 -12.54
CA ILE A 250 -26.90 17.00 -13.58
C ILE A 250 -27.51 17.39 -14.92
N ALA A 251 -27.04 18.47 -15.50
CA ALA A 251 -27.44 18.91 -16.84
C ALA A 251 -26.40 18.40 -17.85
N ARG A 252 -26.87 17.69 -18.90
CA ARG A 252 -26.04 17.27 -20.02
C ARG A 252 -26.11 18.34 -21.09
N VAL A 253 -25.02 19.12 -21.21
CA VAL A 253 -24.93 20.27 -22.13
C VAL A 253 -23.88 20.01 -23.20
N ASN A 254 -23.93 20.74 -24.32
CA ASN A 254 -22.84 20.66 -25.28
C ASN A 254 -21.56 21.30 -24.73
N TRP A 255 -20.42 20.93 -25.27
CA TRP A 255 -19.12 21.37 -24.75
C TRP A 255 -18.91 22.91 -24.83
N LYS A 256 -19.56 23.61 -25.78
CA LYS A 256 -19.48 25.10 -25.92
C LYS A 256 -20.25 25.80 -24.81
N GLU A 257 -21.42 25.26 -24.44
CA GLU A 257 -22.20 25.75 -23.30
C GLU A 257 -21.42 25.51 -21.99
N ALA A 258 -20.83 24.30 -21.81
CA ALA A 258 -19.98 24.00 -20.67
C ALA A 258 -18.75 24.93 -20.62
N TRP A 259 -18.12 25.22 -21.76
CA TRP A 259 -17.03 26.18 -21.83
C TRP A 259 -17.43 27.55 -21.32
N THR A 260 -18.58 28.05 -21.74
CA THR A 260 -19.09 29.38 -21.33
C THR A 260 -19.32 29.44 -19.83
N LEU A 261 -19.81 28.33 -19.21
CA LEU A 261 -20.03 28.24 -17.77
C LEU A 261 -18.71 28.24 -16.98
N PHE A 262 -17.66 27.60 -17.51
CA PHE A 262 -16.41 27.40 -16.80
C PHE A 262 -15.20 28.11 -17.42
N LYS A 263 -15.41 29.14 -18.24
CA LYS A 263 -14.35 29.88 -18.91
C LYS A 263 -13.29 30.48 -17.99
N HIS A 264 -13.59 30.61 -16.71
CA HIS A 264 -12.68 31.08 -15.66
C HIS A 264 -11.91 29.96 -14.96
N ASN A 265 -12.12 28.70 -15.37
CA ASN A 265 -11.53 27.54 -14.71
C ASN A 265 -10.80 26.64 -15.73
N PRO A 266 -9.52 26.86 -16.01
CA PRO A 266 -8.78 26.09 -16.98
C PRO A 266 -8.62 24.61 -16.61
N LEU A 267 -8.68 24.23 -15.32
CA LEU A 267 -8.64 22.82 -14.91
C LEU A 267 -9.89 22.06 -15.39
N LEU A 268 -11.07 22.67 -15.28
CA LEU A 268 -12.30 22.09 -15.82
C LEU A 268 -12.35 22.15 -17.35
N LEU A 269 -11.84 23.24 -17.95
CA LEU A 269 -11.79 23.37 -19.41
C LEU A 269 -10.96 22.26 -20.07
N ARG A 270 -9.89 21.80 -19.43
CA ARG A 270 -9.11 20.61 -19.88
C ARG A 270 -10.00 19.39 -20.09
N SER A 271 -10.87 19.10 -19.17
CA SER A 271 -11.82 17.99 -19.26
C SER A 271 -12.91 18.25 -20.31
N ILE A 272 -13.42 19.48 -20.40
CA ILE A 272 -14.44 19.88 -21.38
C ILE A 272 -13.94 19.74 -22.82
N VAL A 273 -12.68 20.08 -23.11
CA VAL A 273 -12.05 19.85 -24.42
C VAL A 273 -12.10 18.37 -24.79
N SER A 274 -11.81 17.47 -23.85
CA SER A 274 -11.84 16.02 -24.10
C SER A 274 -13.25 15.50 -24.42
N TYR A 275 -14.28 16.06 -23.81
CA TYR A 275 -15.67 15.77 -24.19
C TYR A 275 -16.01 16.27 -25.60
N GLY A 276 -15.54 17.48 -25.95
CA GLY A 276 -15.74 18.06 -27.30
C GLY A 276 -15.06 17.25 -28.39
N GLU A 277 -13.84 16.75 -28.15
CA GLU A 277 -13.11 15.89 -29.10
C GLU A 277 -13.86 14.56 -29.37
N GLN A 278 -14.64 14.07 -28.43
CA GLN A 278 -15.42 12.84 -28.52
C GLN A 278 -16.86 13.09 -28.99
N ASP A 279 -17.22 14.33 -29.31
CA ASP A 279 -18.60 14.77 -29.62
C ASP A 279 -19.62 14.32 -28.53
N ALA A 280 -19.18 14.35 -27.26
CA ALA A 280 -19.96 13.89 -26.13
C ALA A 280 -20.53 15.10 -25.33
N LEU A 281 -21.71 14.88 -24.73
CA LEU A 281 -22.32 15.86 -23.84
C LEU A 281 -21.57 15.91 -22.51
N VAL A 282 -21.32 17.12 -22.02
CA VAL A 282 -20.66 17.38 -20.75
C VAL A 282 -21.68 17.33 -19.61
N PRO A 283 -21.49 16.45 -18.62
CA PRO A 283 -22.37 16.37 -17.46
C PRO A 283 -22.00 17.45 -16.43
N VAL A 284 -22.66 18.58 -16.47
CA VAL A 284 -22.48 19.71 -15.53
C VAL A 284 -23.28 19.47 -14.26
N VAL A 285 -22.63 19.61 -13.13
CA VAL A 285 -23.21 19.46 -11.79
C VAL A 285 -23.66 20.82 -11.28
N TYR A 286 -24.92 20.89 -10.87
CA TYR A 286 -25.50 22.03 -10.17
C TYR A 286 -25.87 21.66 -8.75
N MET A 287 -25.64 22.56 -7.80
CA MET A 287 -26.19 22.49 -6.43
C MET A 287 -27.10 23.71 -6.22
N GLY A 288 -28.41 23.48 -6.22
CA GLY A 288 -29.39 24.57 -6.36
C GLY A 288 -29.31 25.22 -7.73
N HIS A 289 -28.87 26.48 -7.80
CA HIS A 289 -28.74 27.23 -9.05
C HIS A 289 -27.27 27.46 -9.43
N GLU A 290 -26.32 27.01 -8.66
CA GLU A 290 -24.88 27.25 -8.86
C GLU A 290 -24.26 26.04 -9.57
N ALA A 291 -23.61 26.28 -10.73
CA ALA A 291 -22.80 25.27 -11.42
C ALA A 291 -21.50 25.09 -10.63
N CYS A 292 -21.24 23.86 -10.16
CA CYS A 292 -20.15 23.58 -9.25
C CYS A 292 -19.05 22.67 -9.84
N GLY A 293 -19.22 22.17 -11.06
CA GLY A 293 -18.19 21.38 -11.73
C GLY A 293 -18.74 20.45 -12.79
N VAL A 294 -17.89 19.56 -13.27
CA VAL A 294 -18.19 18.51 -14.25
C VAL A 294 -18.16 17.15 -13.53
N LEU A 295 -19.16 16.31 -13.76
CA LEU A 295 -19.24 14.97 -13.16
C LEU A 295 -18.31 14.01 -13.96
N PRO A 296 -17.48 13.20 -13.27
CA PRO A 296 -16.74 12.13 -13.92
C PRO A 296 -17.68 11.11 -14.59
N LEU A 297 -17.17 10.42 -15.63
CA LEU A 297 -17.92 9.37 -16.33
C LEU A 297 -18.31 8.24 -15.36
N ASN A 298 -19.52 7.71 -15.56
CA ASN A 298 -20.10 6.61 -14.78
C ASN A 298 -20.29 6.89 -13.27
N GLU A 299 -20.23 8.15 -12.85
CA GLU A 299 -20.50 8.56 -11.49
C GLU A 299 -21.93 9.10 -11.34
N VAL A 300 -22.44 8.97 -10.14
CA VAL A 300 -23.75 9.52 -9.73
C VAL A 300 -23.64 10.27 -8.40
N LEU A 301 -24.59 11.13 -8.15
CA LEU A 301 -24.64 11.94 -6.94
C LEU A 301 -25.90 11.65 -6.11
N LEU A 302 -25.86 12.03 -4.84
CA LEU A 302 -27.05 12.12 -4.01
C LEU A 302 -28.08 13.03 -4.68
N ARG A 303 -29.35 12.76 -4.46
CA ARG A 303 -30.41 13.67 -4.91
C ARG A 303 -30.34 15.03 -4.19
N ARG A 304 -29.95 15.05 -2.91
CA ARG A 304 -29.90 16.22 -2.05
C ARG A 304 -28.72 16.18 -1.08
N THR A 305 -28.35 17.36 -0.56
CA THR A 305 -27.31 17.44 0.48
C THR A 305 -27.79 16.98 1.87
N LYS A 306 -29.11 16.91 2.12
CA LYS A 306 -29.72 16.56 3.42
C LYS A 306 -29.20 15.24 4.05
N PRO A 307 -28.90 14.16 3.30
CA PRO A 307 -28.32 12.95 3.86
C PRO A 307 -26.92 13.16 4.49
N ILE A 308 -26.20 14.19 4.10
CA ILE A 308 -24.88 14.54 4.64
C ILE A 308 -25.09 15.25 5.97
N LYS A 309 -25.35 14.48 7.04
CA LYS A 309 -25.64 15.04 8.37
C LYS A 309 -24.39 15.42 9.15
N ALA A 310 -23.27 14.78 8.84
CA ALA A 310 -22.01 15.01 9.51
C ALA A 310 -20.86 15.05 8.49
N ALA A 311 -20.16 16.18 8.46
CA ALA A 311 -19.01 16.38 7.60
C ALA A 311 -17.87 17.03 8.39
N LYS A 312 -16.64 16.72 8.02
CA LYS A 312 -15.44 17.29 8.63
C LYS A 312 -14.35 17.45 7.58
N VAL A 313 -13.75 18.64 7.52
CA VAL A 313 -12.51 18.87 6.80
C VAL A 313 -11.36 18.31 7.63
N LEU A 314 -10.59 17.39 7.04
CA LEU A 314 -9.49 16.69 7.73
C LEU A 314 -8.18 17.47 7.69
N GLY A 315 -8.02 18.38 6.71
CA GLY A 315 -6.83 19.19 6.52
C GLY A 315 -6.46 19.34 5.06
N TRP A 316 -5.30 19.91 4.83
CA TRP A 316 -4.78 20.15 3.49
C TRP A 316 -3.37 19.58 3.31
N SER A 317 -2.98 19.38 2.07
CA SER A 317 -1.64 18.96 1.65
C SER A 317 -1.35 19.52 0.25
N THR A 318 -0.12 19.42 -0.19
CA THR A 318 0.22 19.67 -1.60
C THR A 318 0.04 18.41 -2.43
N SER A 319 -0.29 18.57 -3.70
CA SER A 319 -0.37 17.53 -4.72
C SER A 319 0.39 17.99 -5.95
N SER A 320 0.68 17.11 -6.88
CA SER A 320 1.34 17.43 -8.14
C SER A 320 0.36 17.31 -9.29
N LEU A 321 0.35 18.32 -10.18
CA LEU A 321 -0.41 18.31 -11.41
C LEU A 321 0.50 17.83 -12.54
N PRO A 322 0.21 16.73 -13.24
CA PRO A 322 0.91 16.39 -14.47
C PRO A 322 0.55 17.40 -15.57
N VAL A 323 1.55 18.08 -16.11
CA VAL A 323 1.40 18.97 -17.26
C VAL A 323 1.94 18.26 -18.50
N ALA A 324 1.13 18.20 -19.57
CA ALA A 324 1.50 17.49 -20.78
C ALA A 324 2.77 18.10 -21.42
N GLY A 325 3.78 17.26 -21.67
CA GLY A 325 5.03 17.66 -22.35
C GLY A 325 6.19 18.06 -21.44
N MET A 326 6.05 17.95 -20.11
CA MET A 326 7.15 18.16 -19.16
C MET A 326 7.65 16.84 -18.56
N SER A 327 8.95 16.78 -18.24
CA SER A 327 9.54 15.66 -17.50
C SER A 327 9.00 15.59 -16.05
N ASP A 328 9.01 14.43 -15.44
CA ASP A 328 8.52 14.16 -14.05
C ASP A 328 9.08 15.12 -12.98
N GLU A 329 10.24 15.74 -13.21
CA GLU A 329 10.86 16.70 -12.29
C GLU A 329 10.15 18.08 -12.24
N SER A 330 9.22 18.35 -13.14
CA SER A 330 8.50 19.64 -13.24
C SER A 330 7.04 19.58 -12.77
N THR A 331 6.68 18.60 -11.93
CA THR A 331 5.34 18.49 -11.35
C THR A 331 5.00 19.71 -10.48
N GLN A 332 3.81 20.26 -10.68
CA GLN A 332 3.41 21.54 -10.10
C GLN A 332 2.56 21.35 -8.83
N PRO A 333 2.81 22.11 -7.76
CA PRO A 333 2.06 21.92 -6.51
C PRO A 333 0.65 22.47 -6.62
N LEU A 334 -0.35 21.58 -6.59
CA LEU A 334 -1.73 21.91 -6.28
C LEU A 334 -1.93 21.89 -4.78
N LEU A 335 -2.88 22.68 -4.29
CA LEU A 335 -3.44 22.49 -2.95
C LEU A 335 -4.50 21.40 -3.00
N ARG A 336 -4.45 20.52 -2.04
CA ARG A 336 -5.41 19.41 -1.87
C ARG A 336 -6.09 19.53 -0.52
N MET A 337 -7.40 19.78 -0.50
CA MET A 337 -8.21 19.73 0.71
C MET A 337 -8.87 18.35 0.81
N ARG A 338 -8.77 17.74 1.99
CA ARG A 338 -9.38 16.42 2.29
C ARG A 338 -10.54 16.57 3.23
N GLY A 339 -11.60 15.80 2.99
CA GLY A 339 -12.78 15.74 3.86
C GLY A 339 -13.31 14.34 4.04
N ILE A 340 -14.14 14.17 5.06
CA ILE A 340 -14.91 12.96 5.34
C ILE A 340 -16.33 13.34 5.71
N SER A 341 -17.30 12.50 5.38
CA SER A 341 -18.70 12.74 5.74
C SER A 341 -19.45 11.44 5.98
N PHE A 342 -20.51 11.55 6.79
CA PHE A 342 -21.31 10.41 7.22
C PHE A 342 -22.79 10.76 7.27
N PRO A 343 -23.69 9.75 7.16
CA PRO A 343 -25.13 9.93 7.32
C PRO A 343 -25.55 10.31 8.75
N SER A 344 -24.71 10.09 9.75
CA SER A 344 -25.01 10.45 11.15
C SER A 344 -23.81 11.09 11.84
N ALA A 345 -24.10 11.90 12.87
CA ALA A 345 -23.08 12.48 13.73
C ALA A 345 -22.34 11.42 14.57
N GLN A 346 -23.02 10.33 14.91
CA GLN A 346 -22.46 9.22 15.66
C GLN A 346 -21.35 8.52 14.86
N ASP A 347 -21.55 8.30 13.55
CA ASP A 347 -20.55 7.67 12.69
C ASP A 347 -19.31 8.56 12.55
N LEU A 348 -19.49 9.89 12.41
CA LEU A 348 -18.35 10.82 12.40
C LEU A 348 -17.61 10.83 13.75
N GLN A 349 -18.33 10.71 14.85
CA GLN A 349 -17.72 10.64 16.19
C GLN A 349 -16.92 9.34 16.35
N GLN A 350 -17.48 8.21 15.95
CA GLN A 350 -16.78 6.91 15.96
C GLN A 350 -15.54 6.94 15.07
N TYR A 351 -15.67 7.48 13.86
CA TYR A 351 -14.54 7.69 12.96
C TYR A 351 -13.45 8.56 13.61
N SER A 352 -13.84 9.70 14.18
CA SER A 352 -12.90 10.64 14.81
C SER A 352 -12.19 10.01 16.02
N ALA A 353 -12.93 9.26 16.84
CA ALA A 353 -12.35 8.52 17.97
C ALA A 353 -11.36 7.45 17.49
N ARG A 354 -11.73 6.69 16.45
CA ARG A 354 -10.85 5.70 15.82
C ARG A 354 -9.59 6.37 15.26
N MET A 355 -9.71 7.48 14.55
CA MET A 355 -8.56 8.21 13.99
C MET A 355 -7.64 8.74 15.09
N SER A 356 -8.19 9.27 16.19
CA SER A 356 -7.38 9.70 17.35
C SER A 356 -6.68 8.54 18.03
N GLU A 357 -7.28 7.35 18.09
CA GLU A 357 -6.64 6.14 18.60
C GLU A 357 -5.53 5.68 17.66
N LEU A 358 -5.74 5.79 16.33
CA LEU A 358 -4.75 5.50 15.30
C LEU A 358 -3.50 6.40 15.45
N GLU A 359 -3.71 7.71 15.58
CA GLU A 359 -2.60 8.67 15.77
C GLU A 359 -1.79 8.36 17.03
N LYS A 360 -2.46 8.05 18.15
CA LYS A 360 -1.79 7.67 19.40
C LYS A 360 -1.02 6.37 19.29
N SER A 361 -1.44 5.47 18.40
CA SER A 361 -0.81 4.17 18.16
C SER A 361 0.23 4.22 17.04
N ASP A 362 0.43 5.36 16.38
CA ASP A 362 1.38 5.51 15.29
C ASP A 362 2.80 5.19 15.75
N HIS A 363 3.48 4.29 15.01
CA HIS A 363 4.83 3.86 15.32
C HIS A 363 5.83 5.01 15.40
N ARG A 364 5.61 6.11 14.67
CA ARG A 364 6.49 7.30 14.70
C ARG A 364 6.44 7.98 16.05
N HIS A 365 5.25 8.15 16.62
CA HIS A 365 5.07 8.73 17.95
C HIS A 365 5.53 7.78 19.06
N LEU A 366 5.08 6.53 19.03
CA LEU A 366 5.43 5.51 20.01
C LEU A 366 6.93 5.19 19.97
N GLY A 367 7.53 5.14 18.77
CA GLY A 367 8.95 4.88 18.60
C GLY A 367 9.84 5.93 19.25
N ILE A 368 9.50 7.21 19.09
CA ILE A 368 10.21 8.32 19.75
C ILE A 368 9.97 8.29 21.26
N ALA A 369 8.71 8.16 21.69
CA ALA A 369 8.35 8.13 23.11
C ALA A 369 9.03 7.01 23.90
N GLN A 370 9.25 5.86 23.27
CA GLN A 370 9.89 4.68 23.87
C GLN A 370 11.40 4.59 23.58
N GLY A 371 11.98 5.55 22.88
CA GLY A 371 13.39 5.54 22.51
C GLY A 371 13.78 4.35 21.63
N LEU A 372 12.94 4.02 20.64
CA LEU A 372 13.19 2.88 19.73
C LEU A 372 14.05 3.29 18.54
N PHE A 373 13.73 4.40 17.92
CA PHE A 373 14.41 4.94 16.74
C PHE A 373 14.12 6.44 16.56
N PHE A 374 14.91 7.09 15.72
CA PHE A 374 14.66 8.45 15.25
C PHE A 374 15.17 8.63 13.82
N ALA A 375 14.63 9.62 13.12
CA ALA A 375 15.09 10.06 11.80
C ALA A 375 15.93 11.34 11.94
N HIS A 376 16.91 11.52 11.07
CA HIS A 376 17.76 12.71 11.03
C HIS A 376 18.04 13.12 9.59
N ASP A 377 18.17 14.42 9.36
CA ASP A 377 18.34 14.99 8.01
C ASP A 377 19.65 14.56 7.33
N SER A 378 20.67 14.17 8.11
CA SER A 378 21.91 13.61 7.55
C SER A 378 21.74 12.24 6.90
N SER A 379 20.63 11.54 7.14
CA SER A 379 20.37 10.21 6.62
C SER A 379 18.87 10.01 6.28
N PRO A 380 18.33 10.74 5.29
CA PRO A 380 16.91 10.70 4.96
C PRO A 380 16.52 9.30 4.47
N GLY A 381 15.47 8.73 5.08
CA GLY A 381 15.01 7.38 4.79
C GLY A 381 15.86 6.25 5.39
N SER A 382 16.80 6.57 6.31
CA SER A 382 17.59 5.56 7.03
C SER A 382 17.55 5.88 8.51
N PRO A 383 16.65 5.27 9.28
CA PRO A 383 16.45 5.59 10.70
C PRO A 383 17.65 5.14 11.55
N PHE A 384 17.93 5.92 12.61
CA PHE A 384 18.84 5.53 13.68
C PHE A 384 18.08 4.66 14.67
N VAL A 385 18.54 3.45 14.92
CA VAL A 385 17.94 2.54 15.89
C VAL A 385 18.61 2.71 17.24
N MET A 386 17.81 3.00 18.26
CA MET A 386 18.25 3.21 19.62
C MET A 386 18.41 1.88 20.39
N PRO A 387 19.06 1.85 21.56
CA PRO A 387 19.32 0.61 22.29
C PRO A 387 18.05 -0.23 22.58
N HIS A 388 16.92 0.41 22.90
CA HIS A 388 15.66 -0.30 23.10
C HIS A 388 15.14 -0.91 21.80
N GLY A 389 15.15 -0.13 20.71
CA GLY A 389 14.76 -0.63 19.39
C GLY A 389 15.64 -1.78 18.94
N MET A 390 16.96 -1.70 19.20
CA MET A 390 17.89 -2.77 18.83
C MET A 390 17.64 -4.06 19.62
N ARG A 391 17.24 -3.96 20.88
CA ARG A 391 16.82 -5.14 21.68
C ARG A 391 15.60 -5.83 21.08
N LEU A 392 14.60 -5.03 20.66
CA LEU A 392 13.40 -5.56 20.00
C LEU A 392 13.75 -6.25 18.68
N LEU A 393 14.52 -5.58 17.82
CA LEU A 393 14.95 -6.15 16.53
C LEU A 393 15.66 -7.49 16.71
N ARG A 394 16.63 -7.57 17.64
CA ARG A 394 17.34 -8.82 17.92
C ARG A 394 16.43 -9.95 18.40
N LYS A 395 15.38 -9.63 19.16
CA LYS A 395 14.39 -10.65 19.57
C LYS A 395 13.53 -11.11 18.40
N VAL A 396 13.15 -10.19 17.52
CA VAL A 396 12.42 -10.53 16.27
C VAL A 396 13.31 -11.38 15.35
N GLU A 397 14.57 -10.99 15.14
CA GLU A 397 15.55 -11.77 14.38
C GLU A 397 15.74 -13.17 14.95
N ARG A 398 15.79 -13.29 16.28
CA ARG A 398 15.97 -14.59 16.94
C ARG A 398 14.82 -15.55 16.64
N VAL A 399 13.59 -15.07 16.65
CA VAL A 399 12.43 -15.91 16.27
C VAL A 399 12.59 -16.46 14.83
N ILE A 400 13.07 -15.62 13.92
CA ILE A 400 13.26 -16.07 12.53
C ILE A 400 14.44 -17.05 12.43
N ARG A 401 15.55 -16.85 13.17
CA ARG A 401 16.67 -17.79 13.21
C ARG A 401 16.26 -19.15 13.81
N ASP A 402 15.45 -19.15 14.88
CA ASP A 402 14.89 -20.38 15.44
C ASP A 402 14.01 -21.13 14.39
N LEU A 403 13.34 -20.40 13.51
CA LEU A 403 12.61 -20.97 12.38
C LEU A 403 13.56 -21.45 11.27
N TYR A 404 14.66 -20.76 11.00
CA TYR A 404 15.67 -21.23 10.05
C TYR A 404 16.24 -22.58 10.47
N ASP A 405 16.61 -22.73 11.73
CA ASP A 405 17.08 -24.01 12.27
C ASP A 405 16.01 -25.11 12.11
N THR A 406 14.74 -24.76 12.31
CA THR A 406 13.62 -25.73 12.22
C THR A 406 13.34 -26.18 10.79
N PHE A 407 13.46 -25.25 9.82
CA PHE A 407 13.14 -25.48 8.42
C PHE A 407 14.37 -25.75 7.54
N GLY A 408 15.56 -25.85 8.13
CA GLY A 408 16.82 -26.19 7.45
C GLY A 408 17.31 -25.12 6.48
N TYR A 409 17.30 -23.85 6.91
CA TYR A 409 17.94 -22.75 6.19
C TYR A 409 19.34 -22.49 6.73
N ASP A 410 20.29 -22.33 5.82
CA ASP A 410 21.67 -21.92 6.15
C ASP A 410 21.76 -20.38 6.09
N GLU A 411 22.12 -19.74 7.22
CA GLU A 411 22.34 -18.29 7.26
C GLU A 411 23.70 -17.96 6.62
N VAL A 412 23.69 -17.04 5.65
CA VAL A 412 24.86 -16.58 4.91
C VAL A 412 24.98 -15.08 4.90
N GLN A 413 26.13 -14.55 4.44
CA GLN A 413 26.33 -13.12 4.29
C GLN A 413 27.06 -12.81 2.99
N THR A 414 26.46 -11.94 2.17
CA THR A 414 27.06 -11.46 0.91
C THR A 414 27.59 -10.02 1.06
N PRO A 415 28.53 -9.58 0.19
CA PRO A 415 29.02 -8.21 0.18
C PRO A 415 27.90 -7.18 0.00
N GLN A 416 28.12 -5.96 0.51
CA GLN A 416 27.19 -4.83 0.35
C GLN A 416 27.36 -4.12 -1.00
N LEU A 417 28.57 -4.12 -1.53
CA LEU A 417 28.98 -3.45 -2.76
C LEU A 417 29.36 -4.50 -3.82
N PHE A 418 28.75 -4.39 -4.98
CA PHE A 418 29.09 -5.21 -6.14
C PHE A 418 29.38 -4.33 -7.35
N ARG A 419 30.26 -4.78 -8.24
CA ARG A 419 30.50 -4.13 -9.52
C ARG A 419 29.23 -4.11 -10.37
N SER A 420 29.05 -3.07 -11.16
CA SER A 420 27.91 -2.93 -12.07
C SER A 420 27.74 -4.11 -13.04
N SER A 421 28.82 -4.85 -13.33
CA SER A 421 28.77 -6.07 -14.15
C SER A 421 27.83 -7.15 -13.60
N LEU A 422 27.79 -7.35 -12.26
CA LEU A 422 26.88 -8.31 -11.63
C LEU A 422 25.41 -7.91 -11.84
N TRP A 423 25.13 -6.62 -11.73
CA TRP A 423 23.78 -6.07 -11.92
C TRP A 423 23.32 -6.13 -13.37
N LYS A 424 24.25 -5.98 -14.34
CA LYS A 424 24.00 -6.20 -15.76
C LYS A 424 23.72 -7.68 -16.05
N GLN A 425 24.51 -8.59 -15.49
CA GLN A 425 24.30 -10.03 -15.63
C GLN A 425 22.92 -10.46 -15.13
N SER A 426 22.50 -9.98 -13.97
CA SER A 426 21.21 -10.30 -13.37
C SER A 426 20.02 -9.56 -14.01
N GLY A 427 20.24 -8.56 -14.87
CA GLY A 427 19.19 -7.73 -15.47
C GLY A 427 18.66 -6.58 -14.59
N HIS A 428 19.15 -6.47 -13.36
CA HIS A 428 18.74 -5.40 -12.46
C HIS A 428 19.19 -4.01 -12.96
N TRP A 429 20.35 -3.92 -13.62
CA TRP A 429 20.87 -2.67 -14.15
C TRP A 429 19.94 -2.03 -15.19
N GLU A 430 19.26 -2.83 -15.99
CA GLU A 430 18.36 -2.37 -17.04
C GLU A 430 16.98 -1.97 -16.53
N LYS A 431 16.50 -2.67 -15.51
CA LYS A 431 15.11 -2.55 -15.01
C LYS A 431 14.98 -1.81 -13.68
N TYR A 432 16.08 -1.67 -12.92
CA TYR A 432 16.03 -1.21 -11.53
C TYR A 432 17.11 -0.16 -11.20
N ARG A 433 17.85 0.35 -12.22
CA ARG A 433 18.96 1.28 -12.03
C ARG A 433 18.56 2.57 -11.31
N GLU A 434 17.38 3.11 -11.59
CA GLU A 434 16.88 4.36 -10.98
C GLU A 434 16.67 4.22 -9.46
N ASP A 435 16.33 3.01 -9.02
CA ASP A 435 16.14 2.68 -7.60
C ASP A 435 17.43 2.21 -6.92
N MET A 436 18.59 2.26 -7.57
CA MET A 436 19.88 1.83 -7.00
C MET A 436 20.74 3.01 -6.59
N PHE A 437 21.43 2.88 -5.44
CA PHE A 437 22.55 3.75 -5.09
C PHE A 437 23.83 3.27 -5.79
N SER A 438 24.54 4.19 -6.46
CA SER A 438 25.87 3.95 -6.98
C SER A 438 26.92 4.51 -6.03
N ALA A 439 28.09 3.85 -5.97
CA ALA A 439 29.25 4.28 -5.21
C ALA A 439 30.48 4.28 -6.12
N GLN A 440 31.26 5.37 -6.02
CA GLN A 440 32.56 5.49 -6.69
C GLN A 440 33.63 5.71 -5.63
N GLY A 441 34.74 4.96 -5.71
CA GLY A 441 35.90 5.18 -4.86
C GLY A 441 36.64 6.44 -5.29
N PHE A 442 37.25 7.16 -4.36
CA PHE A 442 38.20 8.21 -4.68
C PHE A 442 39.44 7.54 -5.30
N SER A 443 39.62 7.72 -6.59
CA SER A 443 40.78 7.15 -7.31
C SER A 443 42.09 7.85 -6.90
N CYS A 444 42.97 7.12 -6.26
CA CYS A 444 44.33 7.60 -5.99
C CYS A 444 45.30 7.39 -7.17
N CYS A 445 44.95 6.58 -8.15
CA CYS A 445 45.81 6.23 -9.29
C CYS A 445 44.96 5.86 -10.51
N GLY A 446 44.64 6.77 -11.33
CA GLY A 446 44.36 6.76 -12.78
C GLY A 446 43.84 5.49 -13.50
N ALA A 447 43.18 4.58 -12.83
CA ALA A 447 42.69 3.33 -13.45
C ALA A 447 41.17 3.19 -13.24
N HIS A 448 40.47 3.25 -14.36
CA HIS A 448 39.08 2.85 -14.62
C HIS A 448 38.01 3.17 -13.58
N ASP A 449 37.00 3.92 -14.02
CA ASP A 449 35.73 4.22 -13.34
C ASP A 449 34.91 2.94 -13.08
N ASP A 450 35.36 2.09 -12.15
CA ASP A 450 34.57 0.97 -11.68
C ASP A 450 33.38 1.52 -10.88
N VAL A 451 32.20 1.52 -11.47
CA VAL A 451 30.95 1.87 -10.80
C VAL A 451 30.50 0.66 -9.99
N PHE A 452 30.39 0.84 -8.69
CA PHE A 452 29.80 -0.12 -7.78
C PHE A 452 28.35 0.27 -7.48
N GLY A 453 27.49 -0.74 -7.24
CA GLY A 453 26.15 -0.55 -6.73
C GLY A 453 26.03 -1.08 -5.31
N LEU A 454 25.40 -0.31 -4.40
CA LEU A 454 24.88 -0.84 -3.15
C LEU A 454 23.76 -1.83 -3.46
N LYS A 455 23.77 -3.00 -2.83
CA LYS A 455 22.80 -4.04 -3.16
C LYS A 455 21.37 -3.64 -2.78
N PRO A 456 20.42 -3.64 -3.74
CA PRO A 456 19.00 -3.49 -3.47
C PRO A 456 18.29 -4.81 -3.12
N MET A 457 18.96 -5.94 -3.41
CA MET A 457 18.50 -7.32 -3.26
C MET A 457 19.70 -8.26 -3.04
N ASN A 458 19.47 -9.44 -2.43
CA ASN A 458 20.52 -10.44 -2.17
C ASN A 458 20.61 -11.50 -3.26
N CYS A 459 19.60 -11.66 -4.10
CA CYS A 459 19.49 -12.76 -5.08
C CYS A 459 20.71 -12.95 -5.98
N PRO A 460 21.35 -11.91 -6.59
CA PRO A 460 22.55 -12.13 -7.39
C PRO A 460 23.74 -12.67 -6.58
N GLY A 461 23.86 -12.24 -5.31
CA GLY A 461 24.88 -12.73 -4.39
C GLY A 461 24.72 -14.22 -4.09
N HIS A 462 23.51 -14.68 -3.83
CA HIS A 462 23.21 -16.09 -3.58
C HIS A 462 23.41 -16.95 -4.85
N CYS A 463 23.12 -16.41 -6.05
CA CYS A 463 23.45 -17.08 -7.30
C CYS A 463 24.97 -17.29 -7.46
N VAL A 464 25.80 -16.29 -7.12
CA VAL A 464 27.25 -16.41 -7.12
C VAL A 464 27.72 -17.48 -6.12
N MET A 465 27.11 -17.54 -4.92
CA MET A 465 27.43 -18.57 -3.91
C MET A 465 27.06 -19.98 -4.39
N PHE A 466 25.90 -20.13 -5.02
CA PHE A 466 25.51 -21.42 -5.62
C PHE A 466 26.52 -21.87 -6.68
N ALA A 467 26.88 -20.95 -7.58
CA ALA A 467 27.79 -21.21 -8.68
C ALA A 467 29.27 -21.45 -8.26
N HIS A 468 29.64 -21.11 -7.03
CA HIS A 468 31.00 -21.17 -6.53
C HIS A 468 31.58 -22.59 -6.52
N GLN A 469 30.74 -23.61 -6.41
CA GLN A 469 31.15 -25.03 -6.39
C GLN A 469 30.24 -25.85 -7.29
N PRO A 470 30.72 -26.96 -7.87
CA PRO A 470 29.90 -27.94 -8.58
C PRO A 470 28.82 -28.49 -7.61
N ARG A 471 27.56 -28.52 -8.04
CA ARG A 471 26.44 -28.99 -7.26
C ARG A 471 25.91 -30.31 -7.74
N SER A 472 25.33 -31.07 -6.82
CA SER A 472 24.66 -32.34 -7.10
C SER A 472 23.20 -32.25 -6.74
N TYR A 473 22.31 -33.01 -7.40
CA TYR A 473 20.91 -33.14 -7.05
C TYR A 473 20.67 -33.58 -5.59
N ARG A 474 21.66 -34.20 -4.94
CA ARG A 474 21.60 -34.63 -3.54
C ARG A 474 21.74 -33.49 -2.54
N GLU A 475 22.28 -32.36 -2.98
CA GLU A 475 22.40 -31.13 -2.18
C GLU A 475 21.14 -30.25 -2.26
N LEU A 476 20.20 -30.58 -3.14
CA LEU A 476 18.96 -29.85 -3.33
C LEU A 476 17.80 -30.46 -2.52
N PRO A 477 16.95 -29.65 -1.88
CA PRO A 477 16.92 -28.20 -1.97
C PRO A 477 18.00 -27.54 -1.11
N MET A 478 18.71 -26.52 -1.67
CA MET A 478 19.64 -25.67 -0.91
C MET A 478 18.94 -24.38 -0.53
N ARG A 479 18.86 -24.08 0.77
CA ARG A 479 18.12 -22.96 1.33
C ARG A 479 19.08 -21.96 1.97
N LEU A 480 19.41 -20.85 1.27
CA LEU A 480 20.28 -19.80 1.76
C LEU A 480 19.44 -18.64 2.29
N ALA A 481 19.72 -18.17 3.51
CA ALA A 481 19.02 -17.04 4.13
C ALA A 481 20.01 -15.96 4.57
N GLU A 482 19.65 -14.70 4.46
CA GLU A 482 20.52 -13.58 4.79
C GLU A 482 19.76 -12.44 5.49
N PHE A 483 20.29 -12.01 6.65
CA PHE A 483 19.91 -10.78 7.34
C PHE A 483 20.94 -9.68 7.07
N SER A 484 20.80 -8.98 5.97
CA SER A 484 21.73 -7.89 5.68
C SER A 484 20.99 -6.64 5.23
N PRO A 485 21.61 -5.45 5.38
CA PRO A 485 21.00 -4.22 4.91
C PRO A 485 20.93 -4.21 3.39
N LEU A 486 19.76 -3.81 2.89
CA LEU A 486 19.47 -3.52 1.50
C LEU A 486 19.24 -2.02 1.33
N HIS A 487 19.52 -1.51 0.12
CA HIS A 487 19.48 -0.09 -0.16
C HIS A 487 18.67 0.19 -1.42
N ARG A 488 17.62 1.03 -1.30
CA ARG A 488 16.79 1.46 -2.43
C ARG A 488 16.67 2.97 -2.46
N ASN A 489 16.87 3.58 -3.61
CA ASN A 489 16.80 5.02 -3.79
C ASN A 489 15.35 5.49 -3.91
N GLU A 490 14.57 5.28 -2.85
CA GLU A 490 13.17 5.74 -2.79
C GLU A 490 13.06 7.25 -2.90
N ALA A 491 12.08 7.75 -3.64
CA ALA A 491 11.81 9.17 -3.74
C ALA A 491 11.51 9.79 -2.37
N SER A 492 12.01 10.99 -2.10
CA SER A 492 11.86 11.64 -0.78
C SER A 492 10.40 11.79 -0.35
N GLY A 493 9.49 12.09 -1.28
CA GLY A 493 8.06 12.21 -1.00
C GLY A 493 7.34 10.88 -0.71
N ALA A 494 7.98 9.75 -0.98
CA ALA A 494 7.43 8.41 -0.71
C ALA A 494 7.83 7.87 0.67
N LEU A 495 8.78 8.48 1.35
CA LEU A 495 9.28 8.02 2.66
C LEU A 495 8.20 8.17 3.74
N SER A 496 8.03 7.14 4.57
CA SER A 496 7.00 7.12 5.62
C SER A 496 7.46 6.34 6.85
N GLY A 497 7.99 7.04 7.84
CA GLY A 497 8.47 6.45 9.10
C GLY A 497 9.36 5.23 8.86
N LEU A 498 9.03 4.09 9.47
CA LEU A 498 9.68 2.80 9.21
C LEU A 498 9.01 1.97 8.10
N THR A 499 7.84 2.37 7.62
CA THR A 499 7.09 1.57 6.63
C THR A 499 7.65 1.69 5.23
N ARG A 500 8.32 2.82 4.89
CA ARG A 500 9.02 2.99 3.63
C ARG A 500 10.30 3.79 3.85
N VAL A 501 11.42 3.10 3.72
CA VAL A 501 12.76 3.57 4.03
C VAL A 501 13.72 3.29 2.86
N ARG A 502 14.88 3.96 2.85
CA ARG A 502 15.94 3.77 1.84
C ARG A 502 16.92 2.68 2.23
N ARG A 503 17.12 2.45 3.52
CA ARG A 503 17.93 1.37 4.08
C ARG A 503 17.07 0.51 4.98
N PHE A 504 17.04 -0.78 4.72
CA PHE A 504 16.25 -1.75 5.50
C PHE A 504 16.95 -3.11 5.53
N HIS A 505 16.56 -3.92 6.52
CA HIS A 505 16.97 -5.31 6.60
C HIS A 505 15.79 -6.20 6.19
N GLN A 506 16.08 -7.33 5.61
CA GLN A 506 15.09 -8.30 5.20
C GLN A 506 15.50 -9.70 5.69
N ASP A 507 14.52 -10.53 6.04
CA ASP A 507 14.71 -11.97 6.23
C ASP A 507 14.69 -12.68 4.88
N ASP A 508 15.60 -12.28 4.01
CA ASP A 508 15.63 -12.67 2.62
C ASP A 508 16.26 -14.06 2.46
N ALA A 509 15.58 -14.96 1.76
CA ALA A 509 16.08 -16.29 1.51
C ALA A 509 15.81 -16.74 0.08
N HIS A 510 16.72 -17.56 -0.42
CA HIS A 510 16.67 -18.13 -1.75
C HIS A 510 16.85 -19.63 -1.68
N VAL A 511 15.87 -20.35 -2.19
CA VAL A 511 15.86 -21.80 -2.26
C VAL A 511 16.15 -22.24 -3.68
N PHE A 512 17.25 -22.96 -3.86
CA PHE A 512 17.57 -23.60 -5.14
C PHE A 512 17.09 -25.05 -5.07
N CYS A 513 16.19 -25.43 -5.95
CA CYS A 513 15.55 -26.74 -5.90
C CYS A 513 15.35 -27.35 -7.30
N THR A 514 15.00 -28.61 -7.36
CA THR A 514 14.54 -29.23 -8.62
C THR A 514 13.08 -28.83 -8.91
N PRO A 515 12.61 -28.88 -10.17
CA PRO A 515 11.20 -28.64 -10.47
C PRO A 515 10.24 -29.48 -9.62
N ALA A 516 10.55 -30.73 -9.36
CA ALA A 516 9.74 -31.65 -8.57
C ALA A 516 9.65 -31.24 -7.07
N GLN A 517 10.56 -30.45 -6.57
CA GLN A 517 10.58 -30.00 -5.16
C GLN A 517 9.81 -28.70 -4.94
N VAL A 518 9.45 -27.97 -6.00
CA VAL A 518 8.86 -26.61 -5.89
C VAL A 518 7.60 -26.60 -5.01
N ALA A 519 6.65 -27.49 -5.24
CA ALA A 519 5.40 -27.53 -4.48
C ALA A 519 5.63 -27.77 -2.99
N THR A 520 6.50 -28.72 -2.64
CA THR A 520 6.85 -29.05 -1.25
C THR A 520 7.55 -27.86 -0.55
N GLU A 521 8.44 -27.15 -1.26
CA GLU A 521 9.11 -25.99 -0.69
C GLU A 521 8.16 -24.84 -0.44
N ILE A 522 7.21 -24.57 -1.34
CA ILE A 522 6.18 -23.53 -1.15
C ILE A 522 5.27 -23.87 0.03
N GLU A 523 4.83 -25.12 0.18
CA GLU A 523 4.04 -25.58 1.31
C GLU A 523 4.81 -25.38 2.64
N SER A 524 6.08 -25.73 2.67
CA SER A 524 6.97 -25.51 3.81
C SER A 524 7.09 -24.02 4.18
N MET A 525 7.23 -23.14 3.18
CA MET A 525 7.29 -21.70 3.38
C MET A 525 5.98 -21.11 3.92
N LEU A 526 4.82 -21.57 3.43
CA LEU A 526 3.50 -21.18 3.94
C LEU A 526 3.28 -21.64 5.38
N HIS A 527 3.80 -22.82 5.74
CA HIS A 527 3.78 -23.32 7.11
C HIS A 527 4.67 -22.46 8.03
N MET A 528 5.91 -22.17 7.62
CA MET A 528 6.83 -21.29 8.33
C MET A 528 6.22 -19.91 8.57
N LEU A 529 5.58 -19.31 7.55
CA LEU A 529 4.85 -18.04 7.63
C LEU A 529 3.77 -18.09 8.71
N SER A 530 2.93 -19.13 8.69
CA SER A 530 1.84 -19.28 9.66
C SER A 530 2.34 -19.43 11.10
N LEU A 531 3.49 -20.09 11.31
CA LEU A 531 4.14 -20.18 12.62
C LEU A 531 4.67 -18.82 13.07
N ALA A 532 5.41 -18.11 12.20
CA ALA A 532 5.95 -16.79 12.51
C ALA A 532 4.84 -15.81 12.92
N TYR A 533 3.78 -15.71 12.14
CA TYR A 533 2.70 -14.77 12.42
C TYR A 533 1.90 -15.11 13.68
N ARG A 534 1.77 -16.39 14.03
CA ARG A 534 1.21 -16.78 15.32
C ARG A 534 2.06 -16.35 16.50
N VAL A 535 3.40 -16.47 16.41
CA VAL A 535 4.33 -16.02 17.48
C VAL A 535 4.19 -14.52 17.70
N PHE A 536 4.08 -13.72 16.63
CA PHE A 536 3.93 -12.28 16.73
C PHE A 536 2.48 -11.81 17.04
N GLY A 537 1.54 -12.72 17.25
CA GLY A 537 0.18 -12.40 17.64
C GLY A 537 -0.75 -11.97 16.50
N PHE A 538 -0.32 -12.15 15.26
CA PHE A 538 -1.17 -11.87 14.10
C PHE A 538 -2.12 -13.04 13.78
N GLY A 539 -1.75 -14.27 14.14
CA GLY A 539 -2.54 -15.46 13.84
C GLY A 539 -2.72 -15.66 12.33
N ASP A 540 -3.94 -15.96 11.91
CA ASP A 540 -4.28 -16.17 10.50
C ASP A 540 -4.88 -14.89 9.84
N ARG A 541 -4.59 -13.70 10.37
CA ARG A 541 -5.05 -12.40 9.82
C ARG A 541 -4.16 -11.95 8.67
N PHE A 542 -4.03 -12.76 7.66
CA PHE A 542 -3.32 -12.42 6.43
C PHE A 542 -4.10 -12.93 5.21
N GLU A 543 -3.90 -12.25 4.10
CA GLU A 543 -4.49 -12.60 2.82
C GLU A 543 -3.38 -13.10 1.90
N LEU A 544 -3.67 -14.16 1.15
CA LEU A 544 -2.80 -14.70 0.10
C LEU A 544 -3.29 -14.15 -1.25
N VAL A 545 -2.36 -13.64 -2.04
CA VAL A 545 -2.66 -13.05 -3.34
C VAL A 545 -1.69 -13.60 -4.37
N LEU A 546 -2.19 -14.26 -5.42
CA LEU A 546 -1.38 -14.69 -6.55
C LEU A 546 -1.26 -13.54 -7.55
N SER A 547 -0.05 -13.03 -7.75
CA SER A 547 0.26 -11.97 -8.71
C SER A 547 0.89 -12.58 -9.96
N THR A 548 0.23 -12.40 -11.11
CA THR A 548 0.59 -13.01 -12.39
C THR A 548 1.48 -12.13 -13.26
N ARG A 549 1.83 -12.61 -14.42
CA ARG A 549 2.74 -12.00 -15.39
C ARG A 549 2.42 -10.54 -15.71
N PRO A 550 3.39 -9.61 -15.49
CA PRO A 550 3.23 -8.21 -15.87
C PRO A 550 3.44 -7.98 -17.38
N PRO A 551 3.06 -6.84 -17.95
CA PRO A 551 3.28 -6.53 -19.38
C PRO A 551 4.76 -6.57 -19.79
N ASN A 552 5.67 -6.16 -18.89
CA ASN A 552 7.12 -6.04 -19.13
C ASN A 552 7.91 -7.18 -18.48
N PHE A 553 7.53 -8.43 -18.71
CA PHE A 553 8.18 -9.61 -18.16
C PHE A 553 9.44 -10.03 -18.92
N LEU A 554 10.25 -10.91 -18.32
CA LEU A 554 11.39 -11.59 -18.94
C LEU A 554 11.05 -13.07 -19.18
N GLY A 555 11.69 -13.66 -20.18
CA GLY A 555 11.61 -15.10 -20.50
C GLY A 555 10.46 -15.46 -21.43
N GLN A 556 10.20 -16.78 -21.53
CA GLN A 556 9.17 -17.35 -22.42
C GLN A 556 7.81 -17.43 -21.72
N VAL A 557 6.74 -17.26 -22.49
CA VAL A 557 5.34 -17.29 -21.98
C VAL A 557 5.03 -18.64 -21.33
N GLU A 558 5.49 -19.72 -21.93
CA GLU A 558 5.23 -21.10 -21.48
C GLU A 558 5.87 -21.36 -20.09
N ALA A 559 7.03 -20.77 -19.83
CA ALA A 559 7.67 -20.87 -18.50
C ALA A 559 6.86 -20.13 -17.43
N TRP A 560 6.27 -18.99 -17.79
CA TRP A 560 5.38 -18.23 -16.91
C TRP A 560 4.08 -18.99 -16.61
N ASP A 561 3.43 -19.53 -17.64
CA ASP A 561 2.19 -20.28 -17.50
C ASP A 561 2.41 -21.52 -16.59
N HIS A 562 3.55 -22.21 -16.73
CA HIS A 562 3.92 -23.31 -15.85
C HIS A 562 4.18 -22.86 -14.42
N ALA A 563 4.87 -21.71 -14.23
CA ALA A 563 5.15 -21.17 -12.91
C ALA A 563 3.86 -20.70 -12.19
N GLU A 564 2.98 -20.02 -12.90
CA GLU A 564 1.68 -19.60 -12.37
C GLU A 564 0.81 -20.79 -11.96
N ALA A 565 0.78 -21.85 -12.80
CA ALA A 565 0.07 -23.07 -12.49
C ALA A 565 0.62 -23.75 -11.23
N SER A 566 1.95 -23.83 -11.07
CA SER A 566 2.61 -24.41 -9.89
C SER A 566 2.28 -23.64 -8.60
N LEU A 567 2.31 -22.29 -8.66
CA LEU A 567 1.94 -21.46 -7.51
C LEU A 567 0.46 -21.59 -7.15
N LYS A 568 -0.40 -21.67 -8.15
CA LYS A 568 -1.85 -21.88 -7.96
C LYS A 568 -2.14 -23.24 -7.31
N GLU A 569 -1.51 -24.30 -7.78
CA GLU A 569 -1.65 -25.64 -7.21
C GLU A 569 -1.21 -25.67 -5.74
N ALA A 570 -0.08 -25.04 -5.40
CA ALA A 570 0.39 -24.93 -4.04
C ALA A 570 -0.57 -24.12 -3.13
N LEU A 571 -1.16 -23.05 -3.65
CA LEU A 571 -2.17 -22.27 -2.93
C LEU A 571 -3.45 -23.06 -2.70
N ASP A 572 -3.95 -23.76 -3.71
CA ASP A 572 -5.14 -24.63 -3.59
C ASP A 572 -4.90 -25.76 -2.58
N ALA A 573 -3.72 -26.38 -2.61
CA ALA A 573 -3.33 -27.42 -1.65
C ALA A 573 -3.22 -26.90 -0.22
N SER A 574 -2.88 -25.62 -0.02
CA SER A 574 -2.79 -24.98 1.31
C SER A 574 -4.12 -24.93 2.07
N GLY A 575 -5.25 -25.06 1.37
CA GLY A 575 -6.61 -24.96 1.93
C GLY A 575 -6.96 -23.57 2.48
N LYS A 576 -6.13 -22.55 2.24
CA LYS A 576 -6.38 -21.16 2.65
C LYS A 576 -7.05 -20.38 1.52
N PRO A 577 -7.95 -19.42 1.83
CA PRO A 577 -8.51 -18.55 0.80
C PRO A 577 -7.44 -17.65 0.21
N TRP A 578 -7.45 -17.52 -1.11
CA TRP A 578 -6.55 -16.64 -1.84
C TRP A 578 -7.29 -15.89 -2.97
N THR A 579 -6.69 -14.83 -3.47
CA THR A 579 -7.22 -13.99 -4.55
C THR A 579 -6.21 -13.83 -5.66
N LEU A 580 -6.70 -13.61 -6.89
CA LEU A 580 -5.87 -13.33 -8.05
C LEU A 580 -5.64 -11.82 -8.19
N ASN A 581 -4.40 -11.43 -8.54
CA ASN A 581 -4.03 -10.06 -8.88
C ASN A 581 -3.27 -10.08 -10.22
N GLU A 582 -3.99 -9.85 -11.29
CA GLU A 582 -3.45 -9.95 -12.64
C GLU A 582 -2.44 -8.84 -12.94
N GLY A 583 -1.31 -9.22 -13.53
CA GLY A 583 -0.30 -8.29 -14.03
C GLY A 583 0.62 -7.66 -12.99
N ASP A 584 0.59 -8.08 -11.72
CA ASP A 584 1.41 -7.52 -10.63
C ASP A 584 2.59 -8.42 -10.20
N GLY A 585 2.94 -9.40 -11.01
CA GLY A 585 4.12 -10.25 -10.81
C GLY A 585 5.44 -9.46 -10.90
N ALA A 586 6.53 -10.05 -10.41
CA ALA A 586 7.86 -9.50 -10.63
C ALA A 586 8.25 -9.67 -12.12
N PHE A 587 9.16 -8.84 -12.61
CA PHE A 587 9.57 -8.95 -14.03
C PHE A 587 10.25 -10.29 -14.38
N TYR A 588 10.71 -11.05 -13.40
CA TYR A 588 11.40 -12.33 -13.53
C TYR A 588 10.57 -13.55 -13.14
N GLY A 589 9.39 -13.38 -12.54
CA GLY A 589 8.53 -14.50 -12.16
C GLY A 589 7.26 -14.11 -11.42
N PRO A 590 6.24 -15.00 -11.41
CA PRO A 590 5.02 -14.81 -10.64
C PRO A 590 5.29 -14.94 -9.14
N LYS A 591 4.41 -14.36 -8.33
CA LYS A 591 4.60 -14.31 -6.88
C LYS A 591 3.32 -14.55 -6.11
N ILE A 592 3.45 -15.12 -4.92
CA ILE A 592 2.45 -15.10 -3.86
C ILE A 592 2.78 -13.92 -2.95
N ASP A 593 1.95 -12.90 -2.96
CA ASP A 593 2.03 -11.79 -2.01
C ASP A 593 1.20 -12.10 -0.78
N ILE A 594 1.77 -11.88 0.38
CA ILE A 594 1.09 -12.04 1.65
C ILE A 594 0.82 -10.66 2.23
N ARG A 595 -0.46 -10.32 2.38
CA ARG A 595 -0.92 -9.06 2.94
C ARG A 595 -1.37 -9.27 4.37
N LEU A 596 -0.60 -8.75 5.32
CA LEU A 596 -0.93 -8.77 6.73
C LEU A 596 -1.97 -7.69 7.03
N VAL A 597 -3.03 -8.08 7.72
CA VAL A 597 -4.07 -7.14 8.19
C VAL A 597 -3.76 -6.76 9.63
N ASP A 598 -3.45 -5.48 9.87
CA ASP A 598 -3.16 -4.98 11.21
C ASP A 598 -4.43 -4.89 12.09
N ALA A 599 -4.27 -4.55 13.35
CA ALA A 599 -5.39 -4.41 14.30
C ALA A 599 -6.41 -3.32 13.88
N MET A 600 -6.04 -2.48 12.93
CA MET A 600 -6.82 -1.36 12.43
C MET A 600 -7.49 -1.64 11.09
N GLY A 601 -7.30 -2.85 10.56
CA GLY A 601 -7.82 -3.28 9.26
C GLY A 601 -7.04 -2.76 8.06
N ARG A 602 -5.83 -2.19 8.26
CA ARG A 602 -4.97 -1.79 7.15
C ARG A 602 -4.21 -3.01 6.62
N LYS A 603 -4.08 -3.09 5.30
CA LYS A 603 -3.38 -4.17 4.62
C LYS A 603 -1.95 -3.74 4.32
N HIS A 604 -0.98 -4.50 4.81
CA HIS A 604 0.43 -4.30 4.58
C HIS A 604 0.99 -5.51 3.84
N GLN A 605 1.57 -5.30 2.67
CA GLN A 605 2.36 -6.35 2.02
C GLN A 605 3.63 -6.54 2.84
N THR A 606 3.75 -7.71 3.48
CA THR A 606 4.88 -8.08 4.33
C THR A 606 5.67 -9.22 3.70
N ALA A 607 5.10 -10.40 3.57
CA ALA A 607 5.79 -11.55 3.03
C ALA A 607 5.59 -11.68 1.51
N THR A 608 6.51 -12.40 0.89
CA THR A 608 6.43 -12.78 -0.52
C THR A 608 7.12 -14.11 -0.75
N ILE A 609 6.57 -14.90 -1.68
CA ILE A 609 7.16 -16.13 -2.22
C ILE A 609 7.12 -15.97 -3.74
N GLN A 610 8.29 -15.99 -4.41
CA GLN A 610 8.40 -15.72 -5.83
C GLN A 610 9.15 -16.85 -6.52
N LEU A 611 8.63 -17.31 -7.65
CA LEU A 611 9.24 -18.35 -8.44
C LEU A 611 10.08 -17.72 -9.54
N ASP A 612 11.33 -18.11 -9.68
CA ASP A 612 12.28 -17.51 -10.62
C ASP A 612 13.01 -18.59 -11.42
N PHE A 613 12.85 -18.53 -12.73
CA PHE A 613 13.58 -19.34 -13.71
C PHE A 613 14.66 -18.54 -14.47
N GLN A 614 14.65 -17.21 -14.33
CA GLN A 614 15.47 -16.29 -15.12
C GLN A 614 16.87 -16.12 -14.54
N LEU A 615 16.99 -15.91 -13.21
CA LEU A 615 18.30 -15.77 -12.58
C LEU A 615 19.14 -17.06 -12.70
N PRO A 616 18.59 -18.26 -12.47
CA PRO A 616 19.34 -19.49 -12.75
C PRO A 616 19.86 -19.59 -14.18
N GLU A 617 19.12 -19.12 -15.18
CA GLU A 617 19.56 -19.08 -16.58
C GLU A 617 20.65 -18.05 -16.81
N ARG A 618 20.46 -16.82 -16.35
CA ARG A 618 21.40 -15.70 -16.53
C ARG A 618 22.75 -15.93 -15.84
N PHE A 619 22.75 -16.64 -14.71
CA PHE A 619 23.94 -17.00 -13.98
C PHE A 619 24.55 -18.36 -14.44
N GLY A 620 23.89 -19.03 -15.38
CA GLY A 620 24.35 -20.34 -15.88
C GLY A 620 24.41 -21.40 -14.78
N LEU A 621 23.45 -21.34 -13.81
CA LEU A 621 23.45 -22.28 -12.69
C LEU A 621 23.08 -23.67 -13.16
N GLU A 622 23.80 -24.68 -12.66
CA GLU A 622 23.57 -26.08 -13.00
C GLU A 622 23.91 -27.02 -11.83
N TYR A 623 23.29 -28.17 -11.82
CA TYR A 623 23.60 -29.24 -10.89
C TYR A 623 23.65 -30.59 -11.61
N ALA A 624 24.53 -31.48 -11.16
CA ALA A 624 24.63 -32.84 -11.69
C ALA A 624 23.36 -33.65 -11.34
N THR A 625 22.76 -34.27 -12.36
CA THR A 625 21.49 -35.00 -12.24
C THR A 625 21.74 -36.48 -11.94
N SER A 626 20.66 -37.17 -11.47
CA SER A 626 20.60 -38.62 -11.50
C SER A 626 20.33 -39.08 -12.95
N SER A 627 20.64 -40.35 -13.23
CA SER A 627 20.40 -40.97 -14.55
C SER A 627 18.93 -41.04 -14.99
N GLN A 628 17.98 -40.56 -14.15
CA GLN A 628 16.54 -40.63 -14.36
C GLN A 628 15.90 -39.31 -14.84
N VAL A 629 16.69 -38.22 -14.99
CA VAL A 629 16.15 -36.94 -15.44
C VAL A 629 15.95 -36.94 -16.96
N SER A 630 14.78 -36.46 -17.40
CA SER A 630 14.40 -36.39 -18.79
C SER A 630 15.38 -35.54 -19.62
N SER A 631 15.63 -35.91 -20.88
CA SER A 631 16.52 -35.17 -21.77
C SER A 631 16.09 -33.73 -22.02
N THR A 632 14.82 -33.41 -21.83
CA THR A 632 14.23 -32.05 -22.00
C THR A 632 14.59 -31.10 -20.86
N GLU A 633 14.91 -31.61 -19.67
CA GLU A 633 15.32 -30.80 -18.51
C GLU A 633 16.86 -30.60 -18.44
N GLN A 634 17.62 -31.30 -19.27
CA GLN A 634 19.07 -31.23 -19.25
C GLN A 634 19.58 -30.00 -20.02
N VAL A 635 20.41 -29.18 -19.36
CA VAL A 635 21.16 -28.07 -19.99
C VAL A 635 22.29 -28.62 -20.84
N ARG A 636 22.94 -29.70 -20.35
CA ARG A 636 23.96 -30.51 -21.03
C ARG A 636 23.90 -31.94 -20.48
N PRO A 637 24.47 -32.93 -21.15
CA PRO A 637 24.38 -34.33 -20.68
C PRO A 637 24.79 -34.46 -19.22
N GLY A 638 23.89 -34.98 -18.39
CA GLY A 638 24.08 -35.18 -16.94
C GLY A 638 23.94 -33.95 -16.05
N TYR A 639 23.47 -32.81 -16.57
CA TYR A 639 23.26 -31.58 -15.80
C TYR A 639 21.90 -30.93 -16.09
N ALA A 640 21.26 -30.41 -15.06
CA ALA A 640 20.01 -29.64 -15.16
C ALA A 640 20.14 -28.29 -14.46
N ARG A 641 19.23 -27.38 -14.77
CA ARG A 641 19.14 -26.05 -14.17
C ARG A 641 18.22 -26.09 -12.96
N PRO A 642 18.62 -25.52 -11.80
CA PRO A 642 17.72 -25.43 -10.66
C PRO A 642 16.63 -24.38 -10.91
N VAL A 643 15.49 -24.53 -10.22
CA VAL A 643 14.51 -23.48 -10.00
C VAL A 643 14.92 -22.71 -8.76
N MET A 644 14.71 -21.40 -8.75
CA MET A 644 14.99 -20.55 -7.61
C MET A 644 13.68 -20.02 -7.02
N ILE A 645 13.52 -20.11 -5.71
CA ILE A 645 12.38 -19.55 -5.00
C ILE A 645 12.90 -18.46 -4.07
N HIS A 646 12.43 -17.23 -4.26
CA HIS A 646 12.71 -16.12 -3.37
C HIS A 646 11.68 -16.09 -2.25
N ARG A 647 12.09 -15.87 -1.01
CA ARG A 647 11.20 -15.83 0.13
C ARG A 647 11.59 -14.77 1.15
N ALA A 648 10.62 -13.98 1.57
CA ALA A 648 10.67 -13.16 2.78
C ALA A 648 9.41 -13.42 3.60
N ILE A 649 9.53 -13.66 4.91
CA ILE A 649 8.41 -13.90 5.84
C ILE A 649 7.94 -12.61 6.48
N LEU A 650 8.87 -11.79 6.98
CA LEU A 650 8.57 -10.50 7.60
C LEU A 650 8.65 -9.35 6.59
N GLY A 651 9.31 -9.58 5.44
CA GLY A 651 9.70 -8.56 4.50
C GLY A 651 10.74 -7.63 5.08
N SER A 652 10.55 -6.30 4.99
CA SER A 652 11.44 -5.36 5.69
C SER A 652 11.22 -5.42 7.19
N PHE A 653 12.29 -5.62 7.97
CA PHE A 653 12.25 -5.61 9.44
C PHE A 653 11.75 -4.28 9.99
N GLU A 654 12.13 -3.18 9.37
CA GLU A 654 11.70 -1.85 9.75
C GLU A 654 10.19 -1.70 9.59
N ARG A 655 9.63 -2.12 8.44
CA ARG A 655 8.18 -2.12 8.22
C ARG A 655 7.46 -3.06 9.18
N PHE A 656 8.00 -4.25 9.39
CA PHE A 656 7.42 -5.20 10.32
C PHE A 656 7.44 -4.68 11.76
N LEU A 657 8.54 -4.03 12.17
CA LEU A 657 8.63 -3.36 13.48
C LEU A 657 7.58 -2.26 13.61
N ALA A 658 7.36 -1.43 12.58
CA ALA A 658 6.30 -0.44 12.58
C ALA A 658 4.93 -1.07 12.84
N ILE A 659 4.59 -2.11 12.08
CA ILE A 659 3.31 -2.84 12.22
C ILE A 659 3.19 -3.45 13.62
N LEU A 660 4.28 -4.00 14.15
CA LEU A 660 4.31 -4.63 15.46
C LEU A 660 4.14 -3.60 16.60
N VAL A 661 4.80 -2.43 16.51
CA VAL A 661 4.63 -1.30 17.46
C VAL A 661 3.16 -0.87 17.51
N GLU A 662 2.55 -0.68 16.35
CA GLU A 662 1.15 -0.26 16.22
C GLU A 662 0.17 -1.34 16.68
N GLN A 663 0.44 -2.61 16.35
CA GLN A 663 -0.35 -3.75 16.81
C GLN A 663 -0.34 -3.88 18.34
N CYS A 664 0.82 -3.70 18.94
CA CYS A 664 1.01 -3.76 20.40
C CYS A 664 0.61 -2.44 21.09
N LYS A 665 0.33 -1.35 20.35
CA LYS A 665 0.05 -0.01 20.88
C LYS A 665 1.11 0.45 21.90
N GLY A 666 2.36 0.05 21.70
CA GLY A 666 3.48 0.30 22.61
C GLY A 666 3.51 -0.59 23.87
N TRP A 667 2.57 -1.52 24.05
CA TRP A 667 2.56 -2.48 25.14
C TRP A 667 3.11 -3.83 24.66
N TRP A 668 4.39 -4.06 24.97
CA TRP A 668 5.09 -5.22 24.47
C TRP A 668 4.69 -6.52 25.22
N PRO A 669 4.52 -7.65 24.51
CA PRO A 669 4.45 -8.95 25.15
C PRO A 669 5.70 -9.19 26.01
N PHE A 670 5.57 -9.89 27.12
CA PHE A 670 6.66 -10.13 28.07
C PHE A 670 7.94 -10.70 27.41
N TRP A 671 7.80 -11.57 26.44
CA TRP A 671 8.94 -12.16 25.74
C TRP A 671 9.65 -11.19 24.79
N LEU A 672 8.98 -10.12 24.38
CA LEU A 672 9.53 -9.04 23.55
C LEU A 672 10.05 -7.87 24.38
N SER A 673 9.57 -7.64 25.59
CA SER A 673 9.95 -6.52 26.45
C SER A 673 11.39 -6.61 26.99
#